data_160a2cc33c1a9e107e2f965344033f23
#
_entry.id   160a2cc33c1a9e107e2f965344033f23
#
_cell.length_a   1.000
_cell.length_b   1.000
_cell.length_c   1.000
_cell.angle_alpha   90.00
_cell.angle_beta   90.00
_cell.angle_gamma   90.00
#
_symmetry.space_group_name_H-M   'P 1'
#
loop_
_entity.id
_entity.type
_entity.pdbx_description
1 polymer ?
#
loop_
_entity_poly.entity_id
_entity_poly.type
_entity_poly.pdbx_seq_one_letter_code
_entity_poly.pdbx_strand_id
1 'polypeptide(L)'
;MDINQKITEELGVKRWQVDAAVKLINEGNTIPFIARYRKEATGTLDDEQLRRLHERLTYLRNMEEKKEQVLSSIEEQGKLTEELRQQILAAETLVVVEDLYRPYRPKRRTRATIAKEKGLEPLAAVIGLQKTERPVEDLAKEFINPEKEVHTVEEVIAGAKDIIAENISDEADYRIWIRKITMQKGRVISAAKNEKAESVYEMYYDFEEPVGRLAGHRILALNRGEKEKFLTVKIEAPEEDIIRYLQKKTIHGENPYTTPILKDVTEDSYKRLIAPAIEREIRSELTERAEDGAIEVFKKNLEQLLMQPPIVGQTVLGWDPAFRTGCKLAVVDPTGKVIGTTVIYPTAPTTPQKIQASKDLLKKIIKKYNITLISVGNGTASRESEMFIVELLKEIPQKVQYVIVNEAGASVYSASKLASEEFPKFDVGQRSATSIARRLQDPLAELVKIDPKSIGVGQYQHDMNQKHLGETLEGVVEDCVNKVGVDLNTASAPLLAYISGISAAIAKNIVAYREENGKFTSRRQLLKVAKLGPKAYEQCAGFMRIQGGDNPLDGTSVHPESYEAAERLLKKQGYKPEDIDGGKLTGLSLTIKNYKSLAEELEIGEITLMDIVKELEKPARDPRDEMPKPILRTDVLEMKDLTEGMILKGTVRNVIDFGVFVDIGVHQDGLVHISEITDKKFIKHPLEVVSVGDIVDVKVLSVDLKKKRIQLTMKGI
;
A
#
# COMPACT_ATOMS: atom_id res chain seq x y z
N MET A 1 6.21 26.19 -11.66
CA MET A 1 6.06 24.95 -12.50
C MET A 1 4.60 24.82 -12.94
N ASP A 2 4.35 24.37 -14.16
CA ASP A 2 2.98 23.96 -14.55
C ASP A 2 2.72 22.53 -14.05
N ILE A 3 2.07 22.44 -12.89
CA ILE A 3 1.81 21.16 -12.20
C ILE A 3 0.98 20.23 -13.08
N ASN A 4 -0.07 20.74 -13.73
CA ASN A 4 -0.94 19.91 -14.56
C ASN A 4 -0.21 19.36 -15.79
N GLN A 5 0.68 20.14 -16.39
CA GLN A 5 1.52 19.68 -17.49
C GLN A 5 2.47 18.57 -17.05
N LYS A 6 3.11 18.73 -15.89
CA LYS A 6 4.01 17.70 -15.32
C LYS A 6 3.27 16.38 -15.06
N ILE A 7 2.08 16.45 -14.46
CA ILE A 7 1.23 15.26 -14.22
C ILE A 7 0.82 14.62 -15.54
N THR A 8 0.47 15.42 -16.55
CA THR A 8 0.12 14.93 -17.90
C THR A 8 1.23 14.07 -18.50
N GLU A 9 2.47 14.54 -18.42
CA GLU A 9 3.65 13.84 -18.92
C GLU A 9 3.95 12.56 -18.14
N GLU A 10 3.88 12.62 -16.80
CA GLU A 10 4.18 11.49 -15.92
C GLU A 10 3.15 10.35 -16.01
N LEU A 11 1.87 10.69 -16.15
CA LEU A 11 0.79 9.70 -16.26
C LEU A 11 0.53 9.23 -17.70
N GLY A 12 1.06 9.92 -18.71
CA GLY A 12 0.84 9.59 -20.11
C GLY A 12 -0.61 9.79 -20.57
N VAL A 13 -1.34 10.72 -19.95
CA VAL A 13 -2.72 11.07 -20.29
C VAL A 13 -2.77 12.44 -21.00
N LYS A 14 -3.96 12.86 -21.43
CA LYS A 14 -4.11 14.15 -22.11
C LYS A 14 -4.26 15.29 -21.11
N ARG A 15 -3.75 16.47 -21.44
CA ARG A 15 -3.81 17.67 -20.58
C ARG A 15 -5.22 18.00 -20.10
N TRP A 16 -6.21 17.97 -20.99
CA TRP A 16 -7.58 18.29 -20.62
C TRP A 16 -8.18 17.31 -19.60
N GLN A 17 -7.74 16.03 -19.59
CA GLN A 17 -8.16 15.03 -18.61
C GLN A 17 -7.64 15.40 -17.22
N VAL A 18 -6.37 15.83 -17.14
CA VAL A 18 -5.76 16.28 -15.87
C VAL A 18 -6.46 17.55 -15.38
N ASP A 19 -6.66 18.54 -16.26
CA ASP A 19 -7.34 19.80 -15.89
C ASP A 19 -8.75 19.53 -15.34
N ALA A 20 -9.52 18.66 -15.99
CA ALA A 20 -10.85 18.28 -15.53
C ALA A 20 -10.81 17.53 -14.19
N ALA A 21 -9.92 16.55 -14.03
CA ALA A 21 -9.78 15.82 -12.78
C ALA A 21 -9.36 16.72 -11.61
N VAL A 22 -8.38 17.59 -11.81
CA VAL A 22 -7.93 18.57 -10.80
C VAL A 22 -9.05 19.51 -10.40
N LYS A 23 -9.84 20.01 -11.38
CA LYS A 23 -11.02 20.83 -11.10
C LYS A 23 -12.02 20.12 -10.21
N LEU A 24 -12.39 18.87 -10.56
CA LEU A 24 -13.35 18.06 -9.79
C LEU A 24 -12.85 17.77 -8.37
N ILE A 25 -11.56 17.49 -8.21
CA ILE A 25 -10.92 17.28 -6.89
C ILE A 25 -11.00 18.57 -6.06
N ASN A 26 -10.68 19.72 -6.65
CA ASN A 26 -10.76 21.02 -5.96
C ASN A 26 -12.19 21.39 -5.56
N GLU A 27 -13.19 20.93 -6.28
CA GLU A 27 -14.61 21.08 -5.95
C GLU A 27 -15.06 20.12 -4.83
N GLY A 28 -14.15 19.31 -4.28
CA GLY A 28 -14.42 18.38 -3.16
C GLY A 28 -15.12 17.09 -3.57
N ASN A 29 -15.02 16.68 -4.84
CA ASN A 29 -15.50 15.36 -5.26
C ASN A 29 -14.51 14.28 -4.84
N THR A 30 -15.02 13.14 -4.42
CA THR A 30 -14.20 11.96 -4.06
C THR A 30 -13.71 11.22 -5.29
N ILE A 31 -12.61 10.47 -5.15
CA ILE A 31 -12.05 9.68 -6.25
C ILE A 31 -13.06 8.66 -6.80
N PRO A 32 -13.74 7.84 -5.97
CA PRO A 32 -14.73 6.88 -6.47
C PRO A 32 -15.89 7.55 -7.23
N PHE A 33 -16.36 8.70 -6.76
CA PHE A 33 -17.42 9.45 -7.44
C PHE A 33 -16.96 9.95 -8.82
N ILE A 34 -15.76 10.52 -8.91
CA ILE A 34 -15.19 10.99 -10.19
C ILE A 34 -15.06 9.82 -11.16
N ALA A 35 -14.46 8.72 -10.71
CA ALA A 35 -14.23 7.53 -11.54
C ALA A 35 -15.51 6.91 -12.08
N ARG A 36 -16.59 6.93 -11.27
CA ARG A 36 -17.86 6.32 -11.65
C ARG A 36 -18.79 7.25 -12.40
N TYR A 37 -18.97 8.49 -11.93
CA TYR A 37 -20.03 9.40 -12.38
C TYR A 37 -19.55 10.65 -13.11
N ARG A 38 -18.25 10.79 -13.35
CA ARG A 38 -17.66 11.93 -14.09
C ARG A 38 -16.73 11.48 -15.22
N LYS A 39 -16.99 10.30 -15.78
CA LYS A 39 -16.24 9.71 -16.89
C LYS A 39 -16.22 10.58 -18.14
N GLU A 40 -17.33 11.23 -18.48
CA GLU A 40 -17.41 12.17 -19.60
C GLU A 40 -16.43 13.32 -19.44
N ALA A 41 -16.37 13.90 -18.23
CA ALA A 41 -15.50 15.04 -17.93
C ALA A 41 -14.02 14.67 -17.93
N THR A 42 -13.67 13.46 -17.45
CA THR A 42 -12.28 13.02 -17.28
C THR A 42 -11.77 12.15 -18.43
N GLY A 43 -12.62 11.82 -19.40
CA GLY A 43 -12.24 10.90 -20.49
C GLY A 43 -11.91 9.49 -19.97
N THR A 44 -12.71 8.99 -19.04
CA THR A 44 -12.65 7.63 -18.46
C THR A 44 -11.39 7.32 -17.64
N LEU A 45 -10.81 8.31 -16.96
CA LEU A 45 -9.78 8.02 -15.96
C LEU A 45 -10.36 7.10 -14.87
N ASP A 46 -9.65 5.99 -14.62
CA ASP A 46 -10.04 5.02 -13.60
C ASP A 46 -9.59 5.42 -12.18
N ASP A 47 -10.00 4.64 -11.19
CA ASP A 47 -9.66 4.87 -9.77
C ASP A 47 -8.15 4.95 -9.56
N GLU A 48 -7.39 4.05 -10.14
CA GLU A 48 -5.92 3.99 -9.99
C GLU A 48 -5.25 5.23 -10.58
N GLN A 49 -5.64 5.62 -11.80
CA GLN A 49 -5.13 6.82 -12.45
C GLN A 49 -5.46 8.08 -11.66
N LEU A 50 -6.69 8.19 -11.15
CA LEU A 50 -7.14 9.33 -10.35
C LEU A 50 -6.42 9.40 -8.99
N ARG A 51 -6.17 8.27 -8.32
CA ARG A 51 -5.39 8.24 -7.07
C ARG A 51 -3.94 8.67 -7.31
N ARG A 52 -3.29 8.13 -8.32
CA ARG A 52 -1.93 8.53 -8.71
C ARG A 52 -1.86 10.03 -9.05
N LEU A 53 -2.85 10.54 -9.78
CA LEU A 53 -2.97 11.96 -10.07
C LEU A 53 -3.09 12.78 -8.78
N HIS A 54 -3.95 12.37 -7.85
CA HIS A 54 -4.17 13.08 -6.60
C HIS A 54 -2.92 13.08 -5.69
N GLU A 55 -2.26 11.95 -5.55
CA GLU A 55 -0.99 11.84 -4.80
C GLU A 55 0.08 12.72 -5.41
N ARG A 56 0.22 12.69 -6.73
CA ARG A 56 1.20 13.50 -7.44
C ARG A 56 0.90 15.00 -7.37
N LEU A 57 -0.38 15.37 -7.50
CA LEU A 57 -0.85 16.75 -7.32
C LEU A 57 -0.49 17.29 -5.93
N THR A 58 -0.74 16.50 -4.89
CA THR A 58 -0.42 16.85 -3.51
C THR A 58 1.09 17.04 -3.33
N TYR A 59 1.89 16.12 -3.84
CA TYR A 59 3.37 16.21 -3.78
C TYR A 59 3.89 17.48 -4.48
N LEU A 60 3.43 17.75 -5.71
CA LEU A 60 3.90 18.90 -6.49
C LEU A 60 3.45 20.24 -5.87
N ARG A 61 2.25 20.31 -5.31
CA ARG A 61 1.79 21.47 -4.55
C ARG A 61 2.66 21.75 -3.33
N ASN A 62 2.97 20.71 -2.54
CA ASN A 62 3.85 20.83 -1.39
C ASN A 62 5.27 21.27 -1.81
N MET A 63 5.75 20.79 -2.94
CA MET A 63 7.06 21.20 -3.48
C MET A 63 7.06 22.68 -3.88
N GLU A 64 6.04 23.17 -4.58
CA GLU A 64 5.95 24.60 -4.95
C GLU A 64 5.81 25.48 -3.70
N GLU A 65 5.02 25.09 -2.71
CA GLU A 65 4.95 25.78 -1.42
C GLU A 65 6.32 25.84 -0.73
N LYS A 66 7.06 24.73 -0.74
CA LYS A 66 8.43 24.70 -0.20
C LYS A 66 9.37 25.63 -0.95
N LYS A 67 9.29 25.72 -2.29
CA LYS A 67 10.07 26.66 -3.08
C LYS A 67 9.77 28.11 -2.69
N GLU A 68 8.49 28.46 -2.52
CA GLU A 68 8.08 29.80 -2.09
C GLU A 68 8.64 30.14 -0.70
N GLN A 69 8.56 29.22 0.26
CA GLN A 69 9.15 29.38 1.60
C GLN A 69 10.66 29.60 1.54
N VAL A 70 11.37 28.83 0.70
CA VAL A 70 12.81 28.97 0.52
C VAL A 70 13.17 30.31 -0.10
N LEU A 71 12.47 30.72 -1.16
CA LEU A 71 12.68 32.02 -1.81
C LEU A 71 12.46 33.19 -0.84
N SER A 72 11.37 33.16 -0.07
CA SER A 72 11.07 34.18 0.96
C SER A 72 12.19 34.25 2.01
N SER A 73 12.64 33.11 2.50
CA SER A 73 13.70 33.04 3.51
C SER A 73 15.05 33.59 3.02
N ILE A 74 15.39 33.38 1.75
CA ILE A 74 16.64 33.90 1.16
C ILE A 74 16.49 35.40 0.87
N GLU A 75 15.32 35.84 0.43
CA GLU A 75 15.02 37.26 0.17
C GLU A 75 15.09 38.09 1.44
N GLU A 76 14.52 37.63 2.56
CA GLU A 76 14.62 38.23 3.89
C GLU A 76 16.08 38.42 4.35
N GLN A 77 16.99 37.55 3.92
CA GLN A 77 18.42 37.66 4.19
C GLN A 77 19.14 38.63 3.24
N GLY A 78 18.43 39.21 2.22
CA GLY A 78 19.00 40.07 1.21
C GLY A 78 20.00 39.40 0.27
N LYS A 79 19.92 38.07 0.14
CA LYS A 79 20.88 37.24 -0.61
C LYS A 79 20.28 36.59 -1.87
N LEU A 80 19.01 36.84 -2.16
CA LEU A 80 18.35 36.28 -3.34
C LEU A 80 18.80 36.98 -4.61
N THR A 81 19.45 36.25 -5.51
CA THR A 81 19.80 36.69 -6.86
C THR A 81 18.79 36.16 -7.87
N GLU A 82 18.68 36.80 -9.03
CA GLU A 82 17.76 36.33 -10.08
C GLU A 82 18.16 34.94 -10.60
N GLU A 83 19.47 34.67 -10.70
CA GLU A 83 19.95 33.35 -11.10
C GLU A 83 19.55 32.26 -10.09
N LEU A 84 19.75 32.51 -8.79
CA LEU A 84 19.34 31.57 -7.74
C LEU A 84 17.81 31.36 -7.72
N ARG A 85 17.04 32.42 -7.93
CA ARG A 85 15.58 32.35 -8.08
C ARG A 85 15.19 31.40 -9.21
N GLN A 86 15.81 31.56 -10.38
CA GLN A 86 15.58 30.73 -11.55
C GLN A 86 15.94 29.24 -11.27
N GLN A 87 17.07 28.98 -10.62
CA GLN A 87 17.50 27.63 -10.25
C GLN A 87 16.51 26.96 -9.29
N ILE A 88 16.03 27.67 -8.26
CA ILE A 88 15.04 27.13 -7.31
C ILE A 88 13.70 26.86 -8.01
N LEU A 89 13.23 27.76 -8.85
CA LEU A 89 11.99 27.57 -9.60
C LEU A 89 12.08 26.39 -10.60
N ALA A 90 13.25 26.20 -11.22
CA ALA A 90 13.50 25.12 -12.16
C ALA A 90 13.75 23.75 -11.49
N ALA A 91 14.01 23.72 -10.19
CA ALA A 91 14.27 22.45 -9.48
C ALA A 91 13.09 21.48 -9.60
N GLU A 92 13.37 20.24 -9.97
CA GLU A 92 12.36 19.19 -10.18
C GLU A 92 12.16 18.26 -8.98
N THR A 93 13.02 18.36 -7.96
CA THR A 93 12.94 17.54 -6.75
C THR A 93 13.21 18.38 -5.50
N LEU A 94 12.62 17.98 -4.37
CA LEU A 94 12.87 18.63 -3.08
C LEU A 94 14.34 18.57 -2.67
N VAL A 95 15.07 17.53 -3.04
CA VAL A 95 16.49 17.37 -2.72
C VAL A 95 17.32 18.49 -3.38
N VAL A 96 17.03 18.82 -4.64
CA VAL A 96 17.70 19.92 -5.35
C VAL A 96 17.34 21.27 -4.72
N VAL A 97 16.07 21.47 -4.33
CA VAL A 97 15.65 22.70 -3.60
C VAL A 97 16.42 22.83 -2.28
N GLU A 98 16.57 21.75 -1.53
CA GLU A 98 17.33 21.75 -0.27
C GLU A 98 18.83 21.98 -0.49
N ASP A 99 19.43 21.45 -1.56
CA ASP A 99 20.83 21.74 -1.92
C ASP A 99 21.05 23.24 -2.22
N LEU A 100 20.14 23.84 -3.00
CA LEU A 100 20.20 25.28 -3.32
C LEU A 100 19.97 26.17 -2.09
N TYR A 101 19.13 25.74 -1.15
CA TYR A 101 18.85 26.45 0.09
C TYR A 101 19.95 26.29 1.15
N ARG A 102 20.75 25.25 1.06
CA ARG A 102 21.73 24.84 2.09
C ARG A 102 22.68 25.96 2.55
N PRO A 103 23.27 26.80 1.68
CA PRO A 103 24.13 27.92 2.09
C PRO A 103 23.40 28.99 2.92
N TYR A 104 22.07 29.10 2.75
CA TYR A 104 21.23 30.15 3.35
C TYR A 104 20.42 29.66 4.55
N ARG A 105 20.37 28.35 4.75
CA ARG A 105 19.63 27.74 5.85
C ARG A 105 20.28 28.08 7.18
N PRO A 106 19.52 28.51 8.21
CA PRO A 106 20.03 28.67 9.56
C PRO A 106 20.71 27.38 10.06
N LYS A 107 21.99 27.45 10.32
CA LYS A 107 22.81 26.31 10.78
C LYS A 107 22.92 26.31 12.29
N ARG A 108 23.01 25.12 12.87
CA ARG A 108 23.53 24.97 14.24
C ARG A 108 24.99 25.38 14.27
N ARG A 109 25.52 25.70 15.46
CA ARG A 109 26.92 26.09 15.64
C ARG A 109 27.87 25.01 15.11
N THR A 110 28.47 25.25 13.94
CA THR A 110 29.41 24.37 13.24
C THR A 110 30.84 24.79 13.54
N ARG A 111 31.84 23.94 13.18
CA ARG A 111 33.26 24.34 13.26
C ARG A 111 33.54 25.59 12.41
N ALA A 112 32.94 25.68 11.23
CA ALA A 112 33.06 26.84 10.36
C ALA A 112 32.44 28.10 10.96
N THR A 113 31.25 28.00 11.59
CA THR A 113 30.62 29.14 12.29
C THR A 113 31.51 29.61 13.46
N ILE A 114 32.07 28.70 14.23
CA ILE A 114 33.00 29.03 15.31
C ILE A 114 34.25 29.74 14.73
N ALA A 115 34.81 29.23 13.64
CA ALA A 115 35.98 29.86 12.99
C ALA A 115 35.65 31.27 12.46
N LYS A 116 34.45 31.51 11.93
CA LYS A 116 33.96 32.84 11.51
C LYS A 116 33.80 33.79 12.70
N GLU A 117 33.24 33.33 13.81
CA GLU A 117 33.13 34.10 15.07
C GLU A 117 34.53 34.51 15.59
N LYS A 118 35.52 33.65 15.41
CA LYS A 118 36.95 33.91 15.73
C LYS A 118 37.63 34.86 14.75
N GLY A 119 36.97 35.26 13.66
CA GLY A 119 37.49 36.23 12.69
C GLY A 119 38.44 35.62 11.63
N LEU A 120 38.36 34.34 11.35
CA LEU A 120 39.25 33.61 10.43
C LEU A 120 38.75 33.60 8.97
N GLU A 121 37.60 34.16 8.68
CA GLU A 121 37.01 34.19 7.33
C GLU A 121 37.91 34.91 6.29
N PRO A 122 38.60 36.04 6.60
CA PRO A 122 39.48 36.67 5.63
C PRO A 122 40.66 35.80 5.21
N LEU A 123 41.22 34.98 6.12
CA LEU A 123 42.29 34.04 5.75
C LEU A 123 41.76 32.93 4.84
N ALA A 124 40.58 32.42 5.13
CA ALA A 124 39.88 31.45 4.27
C ALA A 124 39.68 32.03 2.85
N ALA A 125 39.28 33.28 2.73
CA ALA A 125 39.15 33.99 1.46
C ALA A 125 40.49 34.12 0.70
N VAL A 126 41.55 34.47 1.38
CA VAL A 126 42.89 34.55 0.77
C VAL A 126 43.35 33.19 0.23
N ILE A 127 43.16 32.12 1.00
CA ILE A 127 43.50 30.76 0.56
C ILE A 127 42.63 30.40 -0.67
N GLY A 128 41.33 30.71 -0.64
CA GLY A 128 40.43 30.44 -1.75
C GLY A 128 40.74 31.21 -3.03
N LEU A 129 41.28 32.44 -2.93
CA LEU A 129 41.69 33.25 -4.08
C LEU A 129 42.96 32.72 -4.79
N GLN A 130 43.81 31.92 -4.11
CA GLN A 130 44.97 31.23 -4.65
C GLN A 130 46.03 32.18 -5.31
N LYS A 131 46.10 33.41 -4.85
CA LYS A 131 46.95 34.45 -5.44
C LYS A 131 48.04 34.93 -4.48
N THR A 132 48.19 34.32 -3.29
CA THR A 132 49.19 34.76 -2.33
C THR A 132 50.59 34.41 -2.79
N GLU A 133 51.50 35.31 -2.57
CA GLU A 133 52.96 35.16 -2.80
C GLU A 133 53.71 34.84 -1.49
N ARG A 134 53.02 34.80 -0.36
CA ARG A 134 53.56 34.53 0.99
C ARG A 134 53.05 33.18 1.50
N PRO A 135 53.86 32.48 2.32
CA PRO A 135 53.41 31.29 3.03
C PRO A 135 52.13 31.57 3.84
N VAL A 136 51.19 30.60 3.85
CA VAL A 136 49.92 30.74 4.60
C VAL A 136 50.17 30.82 6.10
N GLU A 137 51.25 30.18 6.59
CA GLU A 137 51.68 30.22 7.98
C GLU A 137 52.06 31.64 8.40
N ASP A 138 52.69 32.42 7.52
CA ASP A 138 53.02 33.80 7.81
C ASP A 138 51.80 34.72 7.84
N LEU A 139 50.86 34.50 6.96
CA LEU A 139 49.58 35.21 6.97
C LEU A 139 48.75 34.84 8.21
N ALA A 140 48.78 33.60 8.64
CA ALA A 140 48.04 33.11 9.79
C ALA A 140 48.47 33.79 11.11
N LYS A 141 49.73 34.18 11.23
CA LYS A 141 50.25 34.92 12.41
C LYS A 141 49.44 36.21 12.70
N GLU A 142 48.93 36.85 11.64
CA GLU A 142 48.18 38.10 11.74
C GLU A 142 46.77 37.89 12.37
N PHE A 143 46.29 36.64 12.43
CA PHE A 143 44.94 36.26 12.95
C PHE A 143 44.99 35.63 14.35
N ILE A 144 46.16 35.53 14.98
CA ILE A 144 46.29 35.05 16.36
C ILE A 144 45.60 36.08 17.26
N ASN A 145 44.63 35.65 18.03
CA ASN A 145 43.88 36.51 18.94
C ASN A 145 43.44 35.72 20.20
N PRO A 146 44.22 35.85 21.30
CA PRO A 146 43.91 35.16 22.55
C PRO A 146 42.51 35.51 23.13
N GLU A 147 42.00 36.73 22.92
CA GLU A 147 40.69 37.15 23.36
C GLU A 147 39.57 36.37 22.67
N LYS A 148 39.83 35.88 21.49
CA LYS A 148 38.93 35.01 20.70
C LYS A 148 39.30 33.53 20.77
N GLU A 149 40.09 33.15 21.77
CA GLU A 149 40.55 31.78 21.94
C GLU A 149 41.29 31.21 20.70
N VAL A 150 42.18 32.02 20.09
CA VAL A 150 43.04 31.62 18.96
C VAL A 150 44.46 31.89 19.38
N HIS A 151 45.19 30.84 19.69
CA HIS A 151 46.51 30.95 20.31
C HIS A 151 47.69 30.57 19.41
N THR A 152 47.44 29.75 18.38
CA THR A 152 48.50 29.22 17.49
C THR A 152 48.18 29.38 16.02
N VAL A 153 49.22 29.34 15.17
CA VAL A 153 49.13 29.35 13.71
C VAL A 153 48.29 28.16 13.21
N GLU A 154 48.52 27.01 13.83
CA GLU A 154 47.80 25.77 13.48
C GLU A 154 46.31 25.91 13.71
N GLU A 155 45.88 26.51 14.82
CA GLU A 155 44.45 26.79 15.12
C GLU A 155 43.84 27.75 14.10
N VAL A 156 44.58 28.79 13.68
CA VAL A 156 44.15 29.72 12.64
C VAL A 156 43.94 29.01 11.30
N ILE A 157 44.92 28.20 10.88
CA ILE A 157 44.84 27.46 9.61
C ILE A 157 43.72 26.42 9.65
N ALA A 158 43.58 25.69 10.78
CA ALA A 158 42.50 24.72 10.95
C ALA A 158 41.12 25.38 10.83
N GLY A 159 40.93 26.54 11.46
CA GLY A 159 39.69 27.29 11.34
C GLY A 159 39.39 27.78 9.93
N ALA A 160 40.41 28.28 9.24
CA ALA A 160 40.27 28.67 7.81
C ALA A 160 39.93 27.46 6.92
N LYS A 161 40.53 26.30 7.17
CA LYS A 161 40.22 25.03 6.48
C LYS A 161 38.78 24.61 6.73
N ASP A 162 38.28 24.71 7.98
CA ASP A 162 36.88 24.37 8.31
C ASP A 162 35.89 25.26 7.56
N ILE A 163 36.18 26.56 7.40
CA ILE A 163 35.34 27.47 6.64
C ILE A 163 35.32 27.07 5.16
N ILE A 164 36.49 26.79 4.55
CA ILE A 164 36.57 26.39 3.14
C ILE A 164 35.87 25.04 2.93
N ALA A 165 36.10 24.09 3.83
CA ALA A 165 35.47 22.77 3.74
C ALA A 165 33.93 22.87 3.77
N GLU A 166 33.36 23.70 4.63
CA GLU A 166 31.93 23.94 4.67
C GLU A 166 31.40 24.61 3.40
N ASN A 167 32.10 25.62 2.88
CA ASN A 167 31.74 26.28 1.62
C ASN A 167 31.70 25.27 0.45
N ILE A 168 32.69 24.40 0.33
CA ILE A 168 32.71 23.33 -0.68
C ILE A 168 31.53 22.39 -0.49
N SER A 169 31.24 22.01 0.75
CA SER A 169 30.14 21.08 1.05
C SER A 169 28.76 21.67 0.79
N ASP A 170 28.63 22.99 0.76
CA ASP A 170 27.38 23.72 0.55
C ASP A 170 27.10 24.02 -0.93
N GLU A 171 28.10 23.82 -1.82
CA GLU A 171 27.93 24.00 -3.24
C GLU A 171 26.93 22.98 -3.82
N ALA A 172 25.77 23.48 -4.29
CA ALA A 172 24.69 22.65 -4.82
C ALA A 172 25.14 21.80 -6.02
N ASP A 173 25.86 22.41 -6.97
CA ASP A 173 26.34 21.72 -8.16
C ASP A 173 27.26 20.54 -7.84
N TYR A 174 28.11 20.70 -6.81
CA TYR A 174 29.00 19.60 -6.38
C TYR A 174 28.16 18.45 -5.79
N ARG A 175 27.20 18.76 -4.95
CA ARG A 175 26.33 17.76 -4.33
C ARG A 175 25.49 17.01 -5.36
N ILE A 176 24.89 17.73 -6.32
CA ILE A 176 24.09 17.15 -7.40
C ILE A 176 24.96 16.19 -8.23
N TRP A 177 26.16 16.62 -8.60
CA TRP A 177 27.08 15.77 -9.38
C TRP A 177 27.54 14.55 -8.59
N ILE A 178 27.95 14.72 -7.32
CA ILE A 178 28.43 13.62 -6.46
C ILE A 178 27.31 12.60 -6.23
N ARG A 179 26.09 13.04 -5.97
CA ARG A 179 24.95 12.15 -5.83
C ARG A 179 24.73 11.35 -7.11
N LYS A 180 24.73 12.01 -8.25
CA LYS A 180 24.55 11.37 -9.57
C LYS A 180 25.62 10.31 -9.84
N ILE A 181 26.89 10.63 -9.65
CA ILE A 181 27.98 9.68 -9.90
C ILE A 181 27.96 8.51 -8.92
N THR A 182 27.60 8.75 -7.66
CA THR A 182 27.47 7.70 -6.65
C THR A 182 26.29 6.76 -6.98
N MET A 183 25.16 7.29 -7.44
CA MET A 183 24.05 6.45 -7.93
C MET A 183 24.43 5.59 -9.14
N GLN A 184 25.28 6.12 -10.04
CA GLN A 184 25.65 5.41 -11.27
C GLN A 184 26.77 4.37 -11.06
N LYS A 185 27.78 4.69 -10.26
CA LYS A 185 28.99 3.89 -10.09
C LYS A 185 29.14 3.29 -8.70
N GLY A 186 28.41 3.77 -7.72
CA GLY A 186 28.49 3.30 -6.34
C GLY A 186 27.94 1.87 -6.17
N ARG A 187 28.36 1.24 -5.10
CA ARG A 187 27.97 -0.12 -4.72
C ARG A 187 27.41 -0.13 -3.30
N VAL A 188 26.36 -0.90 -3.07
CA VAL A 188 25.88 -1.20 -1.73
C VAL A 188 26.66 -2.41 -1.23
N ILE A 189 27.29 -2.25 -0.07
CA ILE A 189 28.06 -3.29 0.59
C ILE A 189 27.40 -3.63 1.91
N SER A 190 27.25 -4.91 2.19
CA SER A 190 26.78 -5.40 3.48
C SER A 190 27.74 -6.43 4.05
N ALA A 191 28.01 -6.33 5.33
CA ALA A 191 28.85 -7.26 6.07
C ALA A 191 28.17 -7.68 7.38
N ALA A 192 28.42 -8.91 7.82
CA ALA A 192 27.97 -9.39 9.11
C ALA A 192 28.65 -8.63 10.25
N LYS A 193 27.89 -8.26 11.30
CA LYS A 193 28.48 -7.81 12.57
C LYS A 193 29.11 -8.95 13.35
N ASN A 194 28.59 -10.15 13.19
CA ASN A 194 29.12 -11.40 13.74
C ASN A 194 28.88 -12.52 12.72
N GLU A 195 29.92 -12.96 12.05
CA GLU A 195 29.86 -14.01 11.01
C GLU A 195 29.40 -15.38 11.54
N LYS A 196 29.50 -15.62 12.86
CA LYS A 196 29.08 -16.86 13.49
C LYS A 196 27.62 -16.87 13.93
N ALA A 197 26.92 -15.74 13.81
CA ALA A 197 25.51 -15.65 14.18
C ALA A 197 24.64 -16.27 13.08
N GLU A 198 23.85 -17.26 13.42
CA GLU A 198 22.83 -17.80 12.52
C GLU A 198 21.66 -16.82 12.42
N SER A 199 21.29 -16.44 11.19
CA SER A 199 20.15 -15.55 10.93
C SER A 199 19.56 -15.77 9.55
N VAL A 200 18.39 -15.19 9.31
CA VAL A 200 17.78 -15.15 7.97
C VAL A 200 18.53 -14.23 6.98
N TYR A 201 19.56 -13.51 7.46
CA TYR A 201 20.34 -12.55 6.69
C TYR A 201 21.68 -13.10 6.22
N GLU A 202 21.98 -14.38 6.37
CA GLU A 202 23.26 -14.99 6.01
C GLU A 202 23.70 -14.70 4.56
N MET A 203 22.74 -14.62 3.65
CA MET A 203 22.99 -14.27 2.25
C MET A 203 23.52 -12.84 2.04
N TYR A 204 23.43 -11.98 3.08
CA TYR A 204 23.91 -10.60 3.07
C TYR A 204 25.14 -10.38 3.95
N TYR A 205 25.77 -11.43 4.49
CA TYR A 205 26.94 -11.33 5.35
C TYR A 205 28.22 -10.92 4.60
N ASP A 206 28.27 -11.22 3.31
CA ASP A 206 29.27 -10.76 2.36
C ASP A 206 28.55 -10.45 1.05
N PHE A 207 28.02 -9.24 0.97
CA PHE A 207 27.14 -8.87 -0.14
C PHE A 207 27.57 -7.54 -0.75
N GLU A 208 27.60 -7.52 -2.09
CA GLU A 208 27.93 -6.34 -2.87
C GLU A 208 27.12 -6.30 -4.17
N GLU A 209 26.45 -5.16 -4.41
CA GLU A 209 25.68 -4.94 -5.64
C GLU A 209 25.70 -3.47 -6.06
N PRO A 210 25.72 -3.13 -7.38
CA PRO A 210 25.60 -1.75 -7.84
C PRO A 210 24.31 -1.08 -7.34
N VAL A 211 24.44 0.16 -6.84
CA VAL A 211 23.30 0.95 -6.30
C VAL A 211 22.12 0.99 -7.27
N GLY A 212 22.39 1.25 -8.55
CA GLY A 212 21.35 1.41 -9.57
C GLY A 212 20.61 0.12 -9.95
N ARG A 213 21.11 -1.05 -9.54
CA ARG A 213 20.51 -2.37 -9.87
C ARG A 213 19.90 -3.07 -8.69
N LEU A 214 20.06 -2.52 -7.49
CA LEU A 214 19.58 -3.16 -6.26
C LEU A 214 18.06 -3.26 -6.24
N ALA A 215 17.55 -4.48 -6.11
CA ALA A 215 16.11 -4.77 -6.08
C ALA A 215 15.48 -4.32 -4.74
N GLY A 216 14.22 -3.86 -4.79
CA GLY A 216 13.52 -3.31 -3.63
C GLY A 216 13.47 -4.25 -2.43
N HIS A 217 13.17 -5.52 -2.63
CA HIS A 217 13.11 -6.51 -1.53
C HIS A 217 14.48 -6.71 -0.84
N ARG A 218 15.59 -6.56 -1.57
CA ARG A 218 16.95 -6.61 -0.97
C ARG A 218 17.24 -5.38 -0.13
N ILE A 219 16.80 -4.20 -0.58
CA ILE A 219 16.92 -2.95 0.19
C ILE A 219 16.19 -3.10 1.54
N LEU A 220 14.96 -3.58 1.52
CA LEU A 220 14.16 -3.77 2.73
C LEU A 220 14.77 -4.84 3.66
N ALA A 221 15.30 -5.94 3.09
CA ALA A 221 16.01 -6.96 3.86
C ALA A 221 17.27 -6.43 4.52
N LEU A 222 18.09 -5.67 3.79
CA LEU A 222 19.30 -5.03 4.31
C LEU A 222 18.99 -4.04 5.43
N ASN A 223 17.97 -3.20 5.25
CA ASN A 223 17.52 -2.24 6.27
C ASN A 223 17.06 -2.95 7.55
N ARG A 224 16.29 -4.03 7.42
CA ARG A 224 15.84 -4.83 8.58
C ARG A 224 17.03 -5.51 9.27
N GLY A 225 17.93 -6.14 8.53
CA GLY A 225 19.12 -6.78 9.08
C GLY A 225 20.06 -5.81 9.82
N GLU A 226 20.16 -4.57 9.34
CA GLU A 226 20.90 -3.50 10.01
C GLU A 226 20.18 -3.03 11.29
N LYS A 227 18.86 -2.82 11.26
CA LYS A 227 18.00 -2.48 12.40
C LYS A 227 18.08 -3.55 13.50
N GLU A 228 18.06 -4.81 13.12
CA GLU A 228 18.18 -5.97 14.02
C GLU A 228 19.63 -6.25 14.46
N LYS A 229 20.61 -5.45 13.98
CA LYS A 229 22.02 -5.49 14.35
C LYS A 229 22.79 -6.74 13.86
N PHE A 230 22.27 -7.43 12.86
CA PHE A 230 23.00 -8.52 12.18
C PHE A 230 23.94 -7.98 11.12
N LEU A 231 23.58 -6.91 10.43
CA LEU A 231 24.33 -6.35 9.31
C LEU A 231 24.90 -4.97 9.60
N THR A 232 25.96 -4.63 8.88
CA THR A 232 26.43 -3.26 8.66
C THR A 232 26.31 -2.99 7.16
N VAL A 233 25.57 -1.95 6.78
CA VAL A 233 25.31 -1.61 5.37
C VAL A 233 25.91 -0.25 5.06
N LYS A 234 26.64 -0.15 3.95
CA LYS A 234 27.30 1.08 3.47
C LYS A 234 27.14 1.23 1.97
N ILE A 235 27.27 2.46 1.49
CA ILE A 235 27.44 2.75 0.07
C ILE A 235 28.91 3.11 -0.17
N GLU A 236 29.58 2.31 -0.96
CA GLU A 236 30.92 2.60 -1.46
C GLU A 236 30.79 3.46 -2.72
N ALA A 237 31.20 4.72 -2.60
CA ALA A 237 31.21 5.68 -3.69
C ALA A 237 32.51 5.63 -4.48
N PRO A 238 32.58 6.13 -5.72
CA PRO A 238 33.81 6.28 -6.48
C PRO A 238 34.65 7.46 -5.95
N GLU A 239 35.26 7.29 -4.76
CA GLU A 239 35.90 8.33 -3.98
C GLU A 239 36.99 9.07 -4.75
N GLU A 240 37.84 8.35 -5.48
CA GLU A 240 38.94 8.95 -6.26
C GLU A 240 38.41 9.88 -7.36
N ASP A 241 37.35 9.47 -8.06
CA ASP A 241 36.73 10.29 -9.11
C ASP A 241 36.09 11.56 -8.51
N ILE A 242 35.50 11.42 -7.33
CA ILE A 242 34.85 12.53 -6.62
C ILE A 242 35.88 13.54 -6.11
N ILE A 243 36.93 13.10 -5.46
CA ILE A 243 38.00 13.97 -4.96
C ILE A 243 38.67 14.68 -6.14
N ARG A 244 38.98 13.98 -7.23
CA ARG A 244 39.52 14.57 -8.45
C ARG A 244 38.60 15.64 -9.04
N TYR A 245 37.32 15.39 -9.06
CA TYR A 245 36.30 16.37 -9.51
C TYR A 245 36.29 17.62 -8.63
N LEU A 246 36.24 17.46 -7.31
CA LEU A 246 36.25 18.58 -6.35
C LEU A 246 37.53 19.40 -6.46
N GLN A 247 38.68 18.75 -6.55
CA GLN A 247 39.95 19.43 -6.74
C GLN A 247 40.01 20.22 -8.04
N LYS A 248 39.53 19.64 -9.15
CA LYS A 248 39.42 20.34 -10.45
C LYS A 248 38.51 21.55 -10.41
N LYS A 249 37.46 21.51 -9.60
CA LYS A 249 36.53 22.65 -9.45
C LYS A 249 37.00 23.72 -8.48
N THR A 250 37.82 23.35 -7.50
CA THR A 250 38.25 24.24 -6.42
C THR A 250 39.62 24.83 -6.67
N ILE A 251 40.54 24.11 -7.36
CA ILE A 251 41.92 24.52 -7.60
C ILE A 251 42.06 25.06 -9.02
N HIS A 252 42.32 26.37 -9.17
CA HIS A 252 42.34 27.07 -10.46
C HIS A 252 43.76 27.31 -11.01
N GLY A 253 44.78 26.81 -10.33
CA GLY A 253 46.18 26.95 -10.73
C GLY A 253 47.10 26.32 -9.71
N GLU A 254 48.42 26.25 -10.04
CA GLU A 254 49.42 25.80 -9.07
C GLU A 254 49.94 26.98 -8.26
N ASN A 255 49.64 26.98 -6.97
CA ASN A 255 50.21 27.93 -6.01
C ASN A 255 50.89 27.11 -4.90
N PRO A 256 52.24 27.30 -4.68
CA PRO A 256 52.96 26.44 -3.75
C PRO A 256 52.46 26.54 -2.29
N TYR A 257 51.77 27.61 -1.92
CA TYR A 257 51.31 27.85 -0.55
C TYR A 257 49.87 27.44 -0.32
N THR A 258 48.97 27.55 -1.32
CA THR A 258 47.56 27.27 -1.15
C THR A 258 47.10 25.94 -1.75
N THR A 259 47.75 25.47 -2.81
CA THR A 259 47.34 24.20 -3.47
C THR A 259 47.39 22.99 -2.54
N PRO A 260 48.47 22.77 -1.71
CA PRO A 260 48.48 21.65 -0.76
C PRO A 260 47.32 21.72 0.25
N ILE A 261 47.03 22.94 0.76
CA ILE A 261 45.92 23.15 1.71
C ILE A 261 44.58 22.84 1.05
N LEU A 262 44.34 23.30 -0.17
CA LEU A 262 43.10 23.07 -0.89
C LEU A 262 42.89 21.59 -1.26
N LYS A 263 43.96 20.85 -1.56
CA LYS A 263 43.88 19.39 -1.76
C LYS A 263 43.42 18.69 -0.48
N ASP A 264 44.01 19.03 0.65
CA ASP A 264 43.63 18.49 1.97
C ASP A 264 42.21 18.87 2.36
N VAL A 265 41.83 20.13 2.15
CA VAL A 265 40.46 20.64 2.46
C VAL A 265 39.38 19.98 1.58
N THR A 266 39.67 19.77 0.29
CA THR A 266 38.68 19.09 -0.59
C THR A 266 38.46 17.65 -0.17
N GLU A 267 39.50 16.96 0.24
CA GLU A 267 39.38 15.58 0.77
C GLU A 267 38.64 15.55 2.10
N ASP A 268 38.97 16.46 3.05
CA ASP A 268 38.26 16.57 4.33
C ASP A 268 36.77 16.94 4.13
N SER A 269 36.49 17.92 3.26
CA SER A 269 35.09 18.32 2.95
C SER A 269 34.29 17.14 2.42
N TYR A 270 34.84 16.35 1.52
CA TYR A 270 34.17 15.17 1.00
C TYR A 270 33.94 14.14 2.11
N LYS A 271 35.03 13.66 2.76
CA LYS A 271 34.96 12.56 3.72
C LYS A 271 34.11 12.88 4.97
N ARG A 272 34.22 14.09 5.49
CA ARG A 272 33.58 14.49 6.74
C ARG A 272 32.20 15.07 6.54
N LEU A 273 31.96 15.87 5.50
CA LEU A 273 30.73 16.65 5.34
C LEU A 273 29.83 16.12 4.22
N ILE A 274 30.37 15.79 3.04
CA ILE A 274 29.59 15.44 1.86
C ILE A 274 29.21 13.96 1.86
N ALA A 275 30.21 13.07 1.96
CA ALA A 275 29.99 11.63 1.81
C ALA A 275 28.94 11.06 2.79
N PRO A 276 28.97 11.37 4.11
CA PRO A 276 27.96 10.85 5.03
C PRO A 276 26.56 11.39 4.76
N ALA A 277 26.46 12.61 4.21
CA ALA A 277 25.18 13.22 3.87
C ALA A 277 24.59 12.58 2.60
N ILE A 278 25.38 12.48 1.54
CA ILE A 278 24.98 11.86 0.26
C ILE A 278 24.63 10.38 0.46
N GLU A 279 25.41 9.65 1.27
CA GLU A 279 25.08 8.25 1.59
C GLU A 279 23.69 8.12 2.24
N ARG A 280 23.39 8.97 3.25
CA ARG A 280 22.06 8.97 3.87
C ARG A 280 20.95 9.34 2.88
N GLU A 281 21.17 10.33 2.03
CA GLU A 281 20.21 10.76 1.00
C GLU A 281 19.94 9.63 0.00
N ILE A 282 20.96 8.96 -0.50
CA ILE A 282 20.82 7.82 -1.42
C ILE A 282 20.13 6.64 -0.73
N ARG A 283 20.52 6.32 0.51
CA ARG A 283 19.85 5.24 1.26
C ARG A 283 18.39 5.54 1.51
N SER A 284 18.02 6.81 1.79
CA SER A 284 16.62 7.25 1.93
C SER A 284 15.86 7.07 0.61
N GLU A 285 16.43 7.55 -0.50
CA GLU A 285 15.83 7.42 -1.83
C GLU A 285 15.62 5.95 -2.24
N LEU A 286 16.62 5.09 -1.99
CA LEU A 286 16.51 3.66 -2.24
C LEU A 286 15.39 3.02 -1.39
N THR A 287 15.30 3.42 -0.12
CA THR A 287 14.27 2.92 0.80
C THR A 287 12.88 3.35 0.35
N GLU A 288 12.68 4.63 0.06
CA GLU A 288 11.40 5.16 -0.45
C GLU A 288 10.96 4.44 -1.72
N ARG A 289 11.87 4.27 -2.69
CA ARG A 289 11.58 3.51 -3.92
C ARG A 289 11.22 2.05 -3.65
N ALA A 290 11.89 1.41 -2.70
CA ALA A 290 11.62 0.03 -2.32
C ALA A 290 10.28 -0.11 -1.60
N GLU A 291 9.96 0.84 -0.72
CA GLU A 291 8.67 0.91 -0.04
C GLU A 291 7.51 1.11 -1.01
N ASP A 292 7.63 2.08 -1.93
CA ASP A 292 6.62 2.35 -2.96
C ASP A 292 6.35 1.11 -3.81
N GLY A 293 7.41 0.42 -4.27
CA GLY A 293 7.27 -0.83 -5.03
C GLY A 293 6.57 -1.93 -4.24
N ALA A 294 6.88 -2.08 -2.95
CA ALA A 294 6.25 -3.07 -2.10
C ALA A 294 4.78 -2.70 -1.77
N ILE A 295 4.49 -1.43 -1.54
CA ILE A 295 3.13 -0.94 -1.28
C ILE A 295 2.23 -1.19 -2.50
N GLU A 296 2.72 -1.02 -3.73
CA GLU A 296 1.96 -1.36 -4.94
C GLU A 296 1.59 -2.85 -5.00
N VAL A 297 2.47 -3.74 -4.55
CA VAL A 297 2.15 -5.17 -4.41
C VAL A 297 1.10 -5.39 -3.33
N PHE A 298 1.23 -4.70 -2.19
CA PHE A 298 0.27 -4.83 -1.08
C PHE A 298 -1.13 -4.34 -1.45
N LYS A 299 -1.23 -3.24 -2.20
CA LYS A 299 -2.50 -2.76 -2.77
C LYS A 299 -3.21 -3.86 -3.54
N LYS A 300 -2.52 -4.49 -4.48
CA LYS A 300 -3.08 -5.55 -5.32
C LYS A 300 -3.45 -6.79 -4.52
N ASN A 301 -2.61 -7.19 -3.58
CA ASN A 301 -2.91 -8.31 -2.70
C ASN A 301 -4.15 -8.04 -1.83
N LEU A 302 -4.28 -6.83 -1.28
CA LEU A 302 -5.44 -6.43 -0.49
C LEU A 302 -6.71 -6.38 -1.36
N GLU A 303 -6.65 -5.77 -2.54
CA GLU A 303 -7.77 -5.71 -3.47
C GLU A 303 -8.29 -7.12 -3.79
N GLN A 304 -7.40 -8.06 -4.10
CA GLN A 304 -7.77 -9.44 -4.39
C GLN A 304 -8.45 -10.13 -3.19
N LEU A 305 -7.96 -9.89 -1.97
CA LEU A 305 -8.60 -10.43 -0.76
C LEU A 305 -9.99 -9.85 -0.53
N LEU A 306 -10.16 -8.55 -0.70
CA LEU A 306 -11.43 -7.86 -0.51
C LEU A 306 -12.46 -8.21 -1.59
N MET A 307 -11.98 -8.44 -2.82
CA MET A 307 -12.81 -8.76 -3.98
C MET A 307 -13.08 -10.26 -4.15
N GLN A 308 -12.74 -11.09 -3.19
CA GLN A 308 -13.13 -12.50 -3.23
C GLN A 308 -14.65 -12.66 -3.22
N PRO A 309 -15.20 -13.60 -4.02
CA PRO A 309 -16.64 -13.83 -4.09
C PRO A 309 -17.21 -14.25 -2.73
N PRO A 310 -18.33 -13.68 -2.30
CA PRO A 310 -19.00 -14.13 -1.10
C PRO A 310 -19.61 -15.54 -1.29
N ILE A 311 -19.64 -16.35 -0.23
CA ILE A 311 -20.35 -17.62 -0.21
C ILE A 311 -21.68 -17.43 0.51
N VAL A 312 -22.70 -17.14 -0.26
CA VAL A 312 -24.04 -16.83 0.26
C VAL A 312 -24.90 -18.07 0.46
N GLY A 313 -25.93 -17.96 1.30
CA GLY A 313 -26.97 -18.97 1.46
C GLY A 313 -26.59 -20.19 2.28
N GLN A 314 -25.41 -20.20 2.94
CA GLN A 314 -24.94 -21.34 3.74
C GLN A 314 -24.87 -21.01 5.23
N THR A 315 -25.16 -22.03 6.06
CA THR A 315 -24.86 -21.99 7.50
C THR A 315 -23.41 -22.40 7.71
N VAL A 316 -22.62 -21.52 8.29
CA VAL A 316 -21.17 -21.67 8.45
C VAL A 316 -20.81 -21.90 9.92
N LEU A 317 -19.98 -22.89 10.19
CA LEU A 317 -19.32 -23.07 11.48
C LEU A 317 -17.95 -22.40 11.43
N GLY A 318 -17.78 -21.27 12.12
CA GLY A 318 -16.49 -20.64 12.34
C GLY A 318 -15.70 -21.38 13.41
N TRP A 319 -14.44 -21.61 13.14
CA TRP A 319 -13.52 -22.35 14.00
C TRP A 319 -12.25 -21.55 14.23
N ASP A 320 -12.07 -21.09 15.45
CA ASP A 320 -10.85 -20.44 15.92
C ASP A 320 -9.98 -21.51 16.62
N PRO A 321 -8.92 -22.00 15.95
CA PRO A 321 -8.08 -23.07 16.47
C PRO A 321 -7.28 -22.64 17.68
N ALA A 322 -7.17 -23.50 18.68
CA ALA A 322 -6.30 -23.28 19.83
C ALA A 322 -5.93 -24.60 20.48
N PHE A 323 -4.78 -24.64 21.17
CA PHE A 323 -4.35 -25.78 21.94
C PHE A 323 -5.01 -25.81 23.32
N ARG A 324 -4.35 -25.27 24.32
CA ARG A 324 -4.74 -25.38 25.74
C ARG A 324 -6.10 -24.79 26.09
N THR A 325 -6.46 -23.69 25.47
CA THR A 325 -7.70 -22.94 25.81
C THR A 325 -8.95 -23.52 25.15
N GLY A 326 -8.79 -24.57 24.32
CA GLY A 326 -9.86 -25.13 23.50
C GLY A 326 -10.18 -24.31 22.26
N CYS A 327 -10.63 -24.97 21.22
CA CYS A 327 -11.09 -24.35 19.97
C CYS A 327 -12.45 -23.68 20.19
N LYS A 328 -12.58 -22.40 19.83
CA LYS A 328 -13.82 -21.66 19.93
C LYS A 328 -14.59 -21.78 18.63
N LEU A 329 -15.88 -22.04 18.76
CA LEU A 329 -16.78 -22.27 17.64
C LEU A 329 -17.93 -21.29 17.66
N ALA A 330 -18.32 -20.81 16.48
CA ALA A 330 -19.50 -19.98 16.29
C ALA A 330 -20.29 -20.48 15.07
N VAL A 331 -21.59 -20.72 15.25
CA VAL A 331 -22.48 -21.05 14.15
C VAL A 331 -23.16 -19.79 13.66
N VAL A 332 -22.98 -19.51 12.39
CA VAL A 332 -23.51 -18.30 11.74
C VAL A 332 -24.49 -18.73 10.64
N ASP A 333 -25.69 -18.18 10.69
CA ASP A 333 -26.72 -18.48 9.69
C ASP A 333 -26.44 -17.78 8.35
N PRO A 334 -27.19 -18.07 7.28
CA PRO A 334 -26.98 -17.46 5.97
C PRO A 334 -27.06 -15.93 5.93
N THR A 335 -27.63 -15.28 6.96
CA THR A 335 -27.73 -13.81 7.07
C THR A 335 -26.57 -13.18 7.84
N GLY A 336 -25.62 -13.99 8.31
CA GLY A 336 -24.50 -13.52 9.13
C GLY A 336 -24.81 -13.42 10.63
N LYS A 337 -25.99 -13.86 11.07
CA LYS A 337 -26.40 -13.87 12.49
C LYS A 337 -25.80 -15.05 13.22
N VAL A 338 -25.22 -14.81 14.40
CA VAL A 338 -24.72 -15.89 15.28
C VAL A 338 -25.91 -16.56 15.95
N ILE A 339 -26.05 -17.87 15.75
CA ILE A 339 -27.14 -18.71 16.30
C ILE A 339 -26.66 -19.69 17.35
N GLY A 340 -25.35 -19.84 17.57
CA GLY A 340 -24.78 -20.66 18.62
C GLY A 340 -23.29 -20.48 18.76
N THR A 341 -22.76 -20.65 19.96
CA THR A 341 -21.33 -20.67 20.25
C THR A 341 -21.00 -21.80 21.22
N THR A 342 -19.81 -22.37 21.11
CA THR A 342 -19.32 -23.40 22.03
C THR A 342 -17.80 -23.48 22.02
N VAL A 343 -17.27 -24.28 22.93
CA VAL A 343 -15.82 -24.57 23.01
C VAL A 343 -15.65 -26.09 23.01
N ILE A 344 -14.67 -26.56 22.25
CA ILE A 344 -14.30 -27.96 22.19
C ILE A 344 -12.80 -28.16 22.41
N TYR A 345 -12.38 -29.37 22.76
CA TYR A 345 -10.99 -29.65 23.11
C TYR A 345 -10.42 -30.83 22.28
N PRO A 346 -10.37 -30.70 20.94
CA PRO A 346 -9.89 -31.78 20.07
C PRO A 346 -8.36 -31.84 19.96
N THR A 347 -7.66 -30.78 20.36
CA THR A 347 -6.22 -30.54 20.17
C THR A 347 -5.45 -30.68 21.48
N ALA A 348 -4.19 -31.08 21.41
CA ALA A 348 -3.34 -31.26 22.60
C ALA A 348 -3.18 -29.94 23.41
N PRO A 349 -3.09 -29.99 24.76
CA PRO A 349 -3.23 -31.21 25.60
C PRO A 349 -4.70 -31.63 25.73
N THR A 350 -4.99 -32.86 25.35
CA THR A 350 -6.36 -33.43 25.39
C THR A 350 -6.34 -34.91 25.79
N THR A 351 -7.51 -35.52 25.92
CA THR A 351 -7.67 -36.94 26.23
C THR A 351 -8.61 -37.57 25.19
N PRO A 352 -8.55 -38.91 25.00
CA PRO A 352 -9.48 -39.62 24.11
C PRO A 352 -10.95 -39.32 24.42
N GLN A 353 -11.29 -39.19 25.71
CA GLN A 353 -12.64 -38.85 26.16
C GLN A 353 -13.07 -37.44 25.72
N LYS A 354 -12.18 -36.46 25.82
CA LYS A 354 -12.43 -35.08 25.34
C LYS A 354 -12.56 -35.03 23.83
N ILE A 355 -11.75 -35.76 23.09
CA ILE A 355 -11.83 -35.87 21.64
C ILE A 355 -13.18 -36.46 21.24
N GLN A 356 -13.60 -37.57 21.88
CA GLN A 356 -14.90 -38.18 21.58
C GLN A 356 -16.07 -37.28 21.95
N ALA A 357 -16.02 -36.61 23.10
CA ALA A 357 -17.04 -35.63 23.50
C ALA A 357 -17.14 -34.48 22.50
N SER A 358 -16.01 -34.02 21.97
CA SER A 358 -15.96 -33.01 20.92
C SER A 358 -16.61 -33.47 19.61
N LYS A 359 -16.33 -34.71 19.18
CA LYS A 359 -16.99 -35.33 18.01
C LYS A 359 -18.49 -35.44 18.19
N ASP A 360 -18.94 -35.92 19.34
CA ASP A 360 -20.38 -36.12 19.64
C ASP A 360 -21.14 -34.79 19.67
N LEU A 361 -20.53 -33.76 20.26
CA LEU A 361 -21.08 -32.41 20.28
C LEU A 361 -21.20 -31.82 18.87
N LEU A 362 -20.15 -31.94 18.07
CA LEU A 362 -20.14 -31.43 16.69
C LEU A 362 -21.17 -32.15 15.80
N LYS A 363 -21.29 -33.45 15.89
CA LYS A 363 -22.33 -34.21 15.18
C LYS A 363 -23.75 -33.68 15.49
N LYS A 364 -24.02 -33.38 16.77
CA LYS A 364 -25.29 -32.77 17.20
C LYS A 364 -25.48 -31.36 16.64
N ILE A 365 -24.44 -30.51 16.68
CA ILE A 365 -24.50 -29.14 16.19
C ILE A 365 -24.67 -29.10 14.67
N ILE A 366 -23.90 -29.90 13.93
CA ILE A 366 -23.99 -30.00 12.47
C ILE A 366 -25.41 -30.38 12.05
N LYS A 367 -25.98 -31.38 12.70
CA LYS A 367 -27.35 -31.83 12.42
C LYS A 367 -28.39 -30.77 12.83
N LYS A 368 -28.25 -30.18 14.03
CA LYS A 368 -29.21 -29.23 14.59
C LYS A 368 -29.37 -27.97 13.74
N TYR A 369 -28.23 -27.43 13.29
CA TYR A 369 -28.19 -26.16 12.56
C TYR A 369 -28.03 -26.33 11.05
N ASN A 370 -28.05 -27.57 10.56
CA ASN A 370 -27.85 -27.89 9.14
C ASN A 370 -26.58 -27.24 8.57
N ILE A 371 -25.46 -27.39 9.27
CA ILE A 371 -24.17 -26.82 8.87
C ILE A 371 -23.69 -27.53 7.61
N THR A 372 -23.33 -26.75 6.58
CA THR A 372 -22.83 -27.25 5.30
C THR A 372 -21.36 -26.92 5.06
N LEU A 373 -20.84 -25.94 5.82
CA LEU A 373 -19.49 -25.42 5.62
C LEU A 373 -18.81 -25.09 6.94
N ILE A 374 -17.53 -25.46 7.06
CA ILE A 374 -16.67 -25.15 8.20
C ILE A 374 -15.58 -24.20 7.75
N SER A 375 -15.49 -23.03 8.38
CA SER A 375 -14.44 -22.03 8.17
C SER A 375 -13.42 -22.11 9.29
N VAL A 376 -12.20 -22.54 8.99
CA VAL A 376 -11.13 -22.78 9.98
C VAL A 376 -10.06 -21.71 9.85
N GLY A 377 -9.73 -21.03 10.94
CA GLY A 377 -8.62 -20.08 10.96
C GLY A 377 -7.27 -20.77 10.72
N ASN A 378 -6.34 -20.10 10.06
CA ASN A 378 -5.03 -20.65 9.71
C ASN A 378 -3.94 -20.41 10.78
N GLY A 379 -4.32 -20.06 12.00
CA GLY A 379 -3.39 -19.79 13.10
C GLY A 379 -2.89 -21.04 13.83
N THR A 380 -2.55 -20.83 15.11
CA THR A 380 -2.05 -21.87 15.98
C THR A 380 -3.05 -23.03 16.10
N ALA A 381 -2.59 -24.29 16.03
CA ALA A 381 -3.42 -25.51 16.06
C ALA A 381 -4.37 -25.71 14.86
N SER A 382 -4.17 -24.98 13.77
CA SER A 382 -4.98 -25.11 12.55
C SER A 382 -4.87 -26.53 11.96
N ARG A 383 -3.66 -27.08 11.89
CA ARG A 383 -3.40 -28.41 11.34
C ARG A 383 -4.09 -29.51 12.13
N GLU A 384 -3.92 -29.49 13.45
CA GLU A 384 -4.53 -30.46 14.35
C GLU A 384 -6.06 -30.39 14.28
N SER A 385 -6.61 -29.18 14.17
CA SER A 385 -8.02 -28.95 13.97
C SER A 385 -8.49 -29.51 12.62
N GLU A 386 -7.75 -29.28 11.56
CA GLU A 386 -8.07 -29.79 10.22
C GLU A 386 -8.08 -31.32 10.19
N MET A 387 -7.08 -32.00 10.76
CA MET A 387 -7.04 -33.44 10.86
C MET A 387 -8.25 -34.00 11.62
N PHE A 388 -8.60 -33.37 12.74
CA PHE A 388 -9.78 -33.72 13.52
C PHE A 388 -11.08 -33.55 12.72
N ILE A 389 -11.22 -32.45 11.97
CA ILE A 389 -12.39 -32.21 11.12
C ILE A 389 -12.51 -33.25 10.04
N VAL A 390 -11.43 -33.63 9.36
CA VAL A 390 -11.44 -34.64 8.29
C VAL A 390 -11.84 -36.00 8.83
N GLU A 391 -11.37 -36.41 10.01
CA GLU A 391 -11.83 -37.65 10.67
C GLU A 391 -13.33 -37.59 10.99
N LEU A 392 -13.81 -36.45 11.54
CA LEU A 392 -15.23 -36.25 11.84
C LEU A 392 -16.09 -36.36 10.59
N LEU A 393 -15.65 -35.73 9.47
CA LEU A 393 -16.40 -35.72 8.21
C LEU A 393 -16.60 -37.14 7.64
N LYS A 394 -15.69 -38.08 7.90
CA LYS A 394 -15.84 -39.50 7.53
C LYS A 394 -16.90 -40.23 8.33
N GLU A 395 -17.22 -39.74 9.53
CA GLU A 395 -18.17 -40.35 10.47
C GLU A 395 -19.60 -39.83 10.37
N ILE A 396 -19.84 -38.79 9.56
CA ILE A 396 -21.16 -38.16 9.42
C ILE A 396 -21.75 -38.39 8.04
N PRO A 397 -23.08 -38.55 7.92
CA PRO A 397 -23.75 -38.75 6.62
C PRO A 397 -23.98 -37.43 5.88
N GLN A 398 -23.93 -36.28 6.56
CA GLN A 398 -24.18 -34.98 5.98
C GLN A 398 -23.01 -34.56 5.08
N LYS A 399 -23.30 -33.92 3.95
CA LYS A 399 -22.34 -33.34 3.07
C LYS A 399 -21.85 -32.01 3.65
N VAL A 400 -20.71 -32.05 4.35
CA VAL A 400 -20.07 -30.87 4.92
C VAL A 400 -18.69 -30.73 4.29
N GLN A 401 -18.35 -29.51 3.93
CA GLN A 401 -17.03 -29.15 3.42
C GLN A 401 -16.33 -28.22 4.39
N TYR A 402 -15.02 -28.07 4.27
CA TYR A 402 -14.28 -27.09 5.05
C TYR A 402 -13.33 -26.29 4.16
N VAL A 403 -12.91 -25.16 4.68
CA VAL A 403 -11.90 -24.30 4.06
C VAL A 403 -11.04 -23.66 5.16
N ILE A 404 -9.75 -23.57 4.90
CA ILE A 404 -8.81 -22.82 5.75
C ILE A 404 -8.87 -21.36 5.34
N VAL A 405 -9.17 -20.48 6.29
CA VAL A 405 -9.34 -19.04 6.08
C VAL A 405 -8.18 -18.29 6.73
N ASN A 406 -7.67 -17.29 6.07
CA ASN A 406 -6.70 -16.39 6.68
C ASN A 406 -7.36 -15.63 7.84
N GLU A 407 -6.88 -15.86 9.07
CA GLU A 407 -7.39 -15.22 10.29
C GLU A 407 -6.68 -13.89 10.62
N ALA A 408 -5.78 -13.40 9.75
CA ALA A 408 -5.06 -12.16 10.00
C ALA A 408 -6.02 -11.02 10.39
N GLY A 409 -5.69 -10.31 11.45
CA GLY A 409 -6.51 -9.25 12.00
C GLY A 409 -7.76 -9.71 12.78
N ALA A 410 -8.13 -11.00 12.83
CA ALA A 410 -9.27 -11.46 13.62
C ALA A 410 -9.07 -11.22 15.12
N SER A 411 -7.85 -11.39 15.61
CA SER A 411 -7.48 -11.05 16.99
C SER A 411 -7.56 -9.55 17.27
N VAL A 412 -7.19 -8.72 16.31
CA VAL A 412 -7.30 -7.25 16.41
C VAL A 412 -8.77 -6.84 16.46
N TYR A 413 -9.60 -7.37 15.56
CA TYR A 413 -11.05 -7.14 15.58
C TYR A 413 -11.67 -7.59 16.90
N SER A 414 -11.43 -8.83 17.33
CA SER A 414 -12.08 -9.42 18.51
C SER A 414 -11.80 -8.68 19.82
N ALA A 415 -10.62 -8.03 19.91
CA ALA A 415 -10.24 -7.18 21.03
C ALA A 415 -10.69 -5.72 20.88
N SER A 416 -11.24 -5.33 19.73
CA SER A 416 -11.63 -3.94 19.44
C SER A 416 -12.89 -3.51 20.20
N LYS A 417 -13.05 -2.18 20.32
CA LYS A 417 -14.28 -1.57 20.84
C LYS A 417 -15.48 -1.94 19.98
N LEU A 418 -15.32 -1.95 18.66
CA LEU A 418 -16.36 -2.33 17.72
C LEU A 418 -16.90 -3.74 18.00
N ALA A 419 -16.02 -4.72 18.15
CA ALA A 419 -16.43 -6.10 18.45
C ALA A 419 -17.11 -6.21 19.83
N SER A 420 -16.69 -5.40 20.80
CA SER A 420 -17.29 -5.35 22.13
C SER A 420 -18.71 -4.73 22.07
N GLU A 421 -18.94 -3.75 21.23
CA GLU A 421 -20.25 -3.15 20.99
C GLU A 421 -21.17 -4.12 20.20
N GLU A 422 -20.62 -4.82 19.21
CA GLU A 422 -21.37 -5.79 18.39
C GLU A 422 -21.76 -7.03 19.18
N PHE A 423 -20.85 -7.54 20.03
CA PHE A 423 -21.03 -8.75 20.83
C PHE A 423 -20.63 -8.54 22.31
N PRO A 424 -21.43 -7.77 23.07
CA PRO A 424 -21.05 -7.41 24.45
C PRO A 424 -20.99 -8.61 25.40
N LYS A 425 -21.68 -9.71 25.08
CA LYS A 425 -21.73 -10.94 25.90
C LYS A 425 -20.73 -12.01 25.48
N PHE A 426 -20.02 -11.81 24.37
CA PHE A 426 -19.03 -12.78 23.88
C PHE A 426 -17.65 -12.44 24.40
N ASP A 427 -16.88 -13.49 24.67
CA ASP A 427 -15.44 -13.35 24.89
C ASP A 427 -14.68 -13.12 23.56
N VAL A 428 -13.39 -12.85 23.66
CA VAL A 428 -12.52 -12.57 22.51
C VAL A 428 -12.49 -13.75 21.51
N GLY A 429 -12.46 -15.00 22.03
CA GLY A 429 -12.43 -16.19 21.18
C GLY A 429 -13.74 -16.42 20.44
N GLN A 430 -14.88 -16.18 21.08
CA GLN A 430 -16.20 -16.28 20.43
C GLN A 430 -16.36 -15.23 19.33
N ARG A 431 -15.87 -14.00 19.55
CA ARG A 431 -15.85 -12.95 18.54
C ARG A 431 -14.93 -13.29 17.37
N SER A 432 -13.76 -13.88 17.64
CA SER A 432 -12.82 -14.36 16.63
C SER A 432 -13.44 -15.44 15.76
N ALA A 433 -14.02 -16.48 16.36
CA ALA A 433 -14.70 -17.56 15.63
C ALA A 433 -15.85 -17.04 14.75
N THR A 434 -16.60 -16.05 15.26
CA THR A 434 -17.66 -15.38 14.50
C THR A 434 -17.09 -14.65 13.27
N SER A 435 -16.00 -13.91 13.45
CA SER A 435 -15.34 -13.20 12.37
C SER A 435 -14.81 -14.16 11.30
N ILE A 436 -14.21 -15.29 11.71
CA ILE A 436 -13.70 -16.33 10.80
C ILE A 436 -14.85 -16.92 9.95
N ALA A 437 -16.04 -17.15 10.54
CA ALA A 437 -17.20 -17.62 9.79
C ALA A 437 -17.71 -16.56 8.78
N ARG A 438 -17.84 -15.32 9.23
CA ARG A 438 -18.38 -14.22 8.40
C ARG A 438 -17.44 -13.83 7.26
N ARG A 439 -16.12 -13.95 7.42
CA ARG A 439 -15.14 -13.74 6.34
C ARG A 439 -15.40 -14.64 5.14
N LEU A 440 -15.88 -15.84 5.37
CA LEU A 440 -16.20 -16.75 4.30
C LEU A 440 -17.51 -16.39 3.62
N GLN A 441 -18.48 -15.88 4.39
CA GLN A 441 -19.78 -15.46 3.85
C GLN A 441 -19.68 -14.18 3.02
N ASP A 442 -19.00 -13.15 3.52
CA ASP A 442 -18.68 -11.93 2.79
C ASP A 442 -17.36 -11.33 3.28
N PRO A 443 -16.25 -11.59 2.57
CA PRO A 443 -14.93 -11.09 2.95
C PRO A 443 -14.86 -9.57 3.09
N LEU A 444 -15.42 -8.83 2.14
CA LEU A 444 -15.40 -7.37 2.14
C LEU A 444 -16.13 -6.80 3.35
N ALA A 445 -17.37 -7.25 3.60
CA ALA A 445 -18.19 -6.75 4.70
C ALA A 445 -17.56 -6.99 6.07
N GLU A 446 -16.79 -8.06 6.23
CA GLU A 446 -16.11 -8.36 7.50
C GLU A 446 -14.73 -7.69 7.62
N LEU A 447 -13.93 -7.69 6.55
CA LEU A 447 -12.56 -7.13 6.58
C LEU A 447 -12.53 -5.60 6.72
N VAL A 448 -13.56 -4.87 6.32
CA VAL A 448 -13.67 -3.41 6.56
C VAL A 448 -13.72 -3.03 8.04
N LYS A 449 -14.00 -3.98 8.93
CA LYS A 449 -13.99 -3.78 10.39
C LYS A 449 -12.57 -3.74 10.99
N ILE A 450 -11.56 -4.06 10.20
CA ILE A 450 -10.16 -4.23 10.61
C ILE A 450 -9.33 -3.14 9.95
N ASP A 451 -8.37 -2.57 10.67
CA ASP A 451 -7.35 -1.71 10.08
C ASP A 451 -6.62 -2.50 8.97
N PRO A 452 -6.60 -2.03 7.71
CA PRO A 452 -6.00 -2.74 6.58
C PRO A 452 -4.55 -3.15 6.83
N LYS A 453 -3.79 -2.39 7.62
CA LYS A 453 -2.43 -2.72 8.03
C LYS A 453 -2.34 -3.99 8.87
N SER A 454 -3.42 -4.42 9.48
CA SER A 454 -3.49 -5.65 10.29
C SER A 454 -3.87 -6.90 9.50
N ILE A 455 -4.15 -6.78 8.20
CA ILE A 455 -4.58 -7.91 7.37
C ILE A 455 -3.41 -8.77 6.89
N GLY A 456 -2.17 -8.30 6.98
CA GLY A 456 -1.00 -9.13 6.65
C GLY A 456 -0.83 -9.39 5.15
N VAL A 457 -0.95 -8.36 4.31
CA VAL A 457 -0.93 -8.46 2.85
C VAL A 457 0.47 -8.47 2.22
N GLY A 458 1.53 -8.31 3.00
CA GLY A 458 2.88 -8.28 2.43
C GLY A 458 4.02 -8.45 3.41
N GLN A 459 5.17 -8.83 2.85
CA GLN A 459 6.43 -8.94 3.57
C GLN A 459 7.00 -7.54 3.85
N TYR A 460 7.71 -7.37 4.97
CA TYR A 460 8.28 -6.08 5.42
C TYR A 460 7.26 -4.97 5.73
N GLN A 461 5.98 -5.30 5.78
CA GLN A 461 4.87 -4.36 6.02
C GLN A 461 5.08 -3.49 7.27
N HIS A 462 5.65 -4.04 8.35
CA HIS A 462 5.91 -3.34 9.61
C HIS A 462 7.18 -2.47 9.62
N ASP A 463 8.01 -2.57 8.58
CA ASP A 463 9.26 -1.79 8.46
C ASP A 463 9.10 -0.51 7.63
N MET A 464 7.95 -0.35 6.98
CA MET A 464 7.67 0.77 6.08
C MET A 464 7.14 2.00 6.80
N ASN A 465 7.06 3.11 6.06
CA ASN A 465 6.35 4.30 6.50
C ASN A 465 4.86 3.96 6.75
N GLN A 466 4.48 3.84 8.03
CA GLN A 466 3.15 3.39 8.44
C GLN A 466 2.04 4.37 8.07
N LYS A 467 2.34 5.66 7.93
CA LYS A 467 1.37 6.66 7.48
C LYS A 467 1.04 6.46 6.02
N HIS A 468 2.06 6.42 5.17
CA HIS A 468 1.89 6.22 3.72
C HIS A 468 1.21 4.87 3.42
N LEU A 469 1.66 3.80 4.08
CA LEU A 469 1.03 2.48 3.98
C LEU A 469 -0.45 2.52 4.36
N GLY A 470 -0.78 3.15 5.50
CA GLY A 470 -2.16 3.27 5.98
C GLY A 470 -3.06 3.99 4.99
N GLU A 471 -2.66 5.20 4.56
CA GLU A 471 -3.40 6.02 3.60
C GLU A 471 -3.64 5.26 2.28
N THR A 472 -2.63 4.56 1.79
CA THR A 472 -2.72 3.80 0.54
C THR A 472 -3.66 2.60 0.67
N LEU A 473 -3.54 1.80 1.73
CA LEU A 473 -4.41 0.63 1.95
C LEU A 473 -5.86 1.03 2.25
N GLU A 474 -6.09 2.13 2.97
CA GLU A 474 -7.44 2.69 3.16
C GLU A 474 -8.07 3.08 1.82
N GLY A 475 -7.28 3.66 0.91
CA GLY A 475 -7.73 3.95 -0.46
C GLY A 475 -8.19 2.71 -1.22
N VAL A 476 -7.47 1.58 -1.08
CA VAL A 476 -7.88 0.30 -1.70
C VAL A 476 -9.22 -0.18 -1.15
N VAL A 477 -9.43 -0.10 0.17
CA VAL A 477 -10.71 -0.48 0.79
C VAL A 477 -11.84 0.40 0.28
N GLU A 478 -11.62 1.71 0.21
CA GLU A 478 -12.59 2.67 -0.33
C GLU A 478 -12.97 2.34 -1.77
N ASP A 479 -12.00 2.08 -2.63
CA ASP A 479 -12.24 1.72 -4.03
C ASP A 479 -13.03 0.42 -4.15
N CYS A 480 -12.66 -0.62 -3.40
CA CYS A 480 -13.37 -1.89 -3.40
C CYS A 480 -14.83 -1.75 -2.93
N VAL A 481 -15.07 -1.03 -1.84
CA VAL A 481 -16.42 -0.83 -1.28
C VAL A 481 -17.30 -0.07 -2.27
N ASN A 482 -16.80 1.01 -2.89
CA ASN A 482 -17.56 1.78 -3.86
C ASN A 482 -17.76 1.03 -5.19
N LYS A 483 -16.78 0.20 -5.61
CA LYS A 483 -16.90 -0.64 -6.80
C LYS A 483 -18.00 -1.71 -6.66
N VAL A 484 -18.08 -2.34 -5.48
CA VAL A 484 -19.13 -3.32 -5.15
C VAL A 484 -20.46 -2.62 -4.87
N GLY A 485 -20.45 -1.48 -4.18
CA GLY A 485 -21.64 -0.81 -3.62
C GLY A 485 -22.16 -1.53 -2.39
N VAL A 486 -23.15 -0.94 -1.74
CA VAL A 486 -23.74 -1.49 -0.50
C VAL A 486 -25.26 -1.48 -0.54
N ASP A 487 -25.88 -2.44 0.14
CA ASP A 487 -27.30 -2.36 0.47
C ASP A 487 -27.50 -1.44 1.67
N LEU A 488 -28.28 -0.38 1.50
CA LEU A 488 -28.50 0.66 2.51
C LEU A 488 -29.20 0.11 3.77
N ASN A 489 -30.00 -0.94 3.61
CA ASN A 489 -30.78 -1.53 4.70
C ASN A 489 -30.04 -2.60 5.52
N THR A 490 -28.94 -3.14 4.99
CA THR A 490 -28.19 -4.23 5.64
C THR A 490 -26.75 -3.86 5.99
N ALA A 491 -26.17 -2.87 5.32
CA ALA A 491 -24.77 -2.47 5.52
C ALA A 491 -24.48 -2.02 6.96
N SER A 492 -23.35 -2.47 7.49
CA SER A 492 -22.83 -2.03 8.80
C SER A 492 -22.27 -0.60 8.74
N ALA A 493 -22.18 0.06 9.88
CA ALA A 493 -21.56 1.40 9.95
C ALA A 493 -20.09 1.41 9.45
N PRO A 494 -19.23 0.44 9.77
CA PRO A 494 -17.88 0.37 9.18
C PRO A 494 -17.89 0.27 7.66
N LEU A 495 -18.77 -0.50 7.06
CA LEU A 495 -18.89 -0.63 5.62
C LEU A 495 -19.39 0.68 4.98
N LEU A 496 -20.42 1.30 5.55
CA LEU A 496 -20.95 2.58 5.10
C LEU A 496 -19.90 3.71 5.18
N ALA A 497 -19.01 3.69 6.17
CA ALA A 497 -17.99 4.72 6.33
C ALA A 497 -16.97 4.78 5.18
N TYR A 498 -16.85 3.75 4.35
CA TYR A 498 -16.04 3.74 3.15
C TYR A 498 -16.78 4.19 1.89
N ILE A 499 -18.09 4.40 1.97
CA ILE A 499 -18.86 4.93 0.84
C ILE A 499 -18.47 6.39 0.59
N SER A 500 -18.34 6.75 -0.68
CA SER A 500 -18.05 8.09 -1.15
C SER A 500 -18.86 9.15 -0.42
N GLY A 501 -18.19 10.13 0.20
CA GLY A 501 -18.82 11.24 0.91
C GLY A 501 -19.41 10.91 2.30
N ILE A 502 -19.23 9.70 2.81
CA ILE A 502 -19.75 9.27 4.11
C ILE A 502 -18.65 9.19 5.15
N SER A 503 -18.71 10.04 6.17
CA SER A 503 -17.83 9.94 7.34
C SER A 503 -18.33 8.88 8.32
N ALA A 504 -17.46 8.44 9.24
CA ALA A 504 -17.82 7.50 10.30
C ALA A 504 -19.03 7.96 11.14
N ALA A 505 -19.16 9.28 11.36
CA ALA A 505 -20.30 9.85 12.09
C ALA A 505 -21.59 9.75 11.27
N ILE A 506 -21.54 10.04 9.98
CA ILE A 506 -22.70 9.91 9.08
C ILE A 506 -23.11 8.44 8.94
N ALA A 507 -22.14 7.52 8.83
CA ALA A 507 -22.41 6.08 8.77
C ALA A 507 -23.21 5.59 9.99
N LYS A 508 -22.82 6.02 11.21
CA LYS A 508 -23.56 5.72 12.43
C LYS A 508 -24.96 6.34 12.42
N ASN A 509 -25.11 7.56 11.91
CA ASN A 509 -26.40 8.22 11.81
C ASN A 509 -27.33 7.52 10.81
N ILE A 510 -26.82 6.95 9.72
CA ILE A 510 -27.61 6.14 8.77
C ILE A 510 -28.14 4.89 9.48
N VAL A 511 -27.31 4.19 10.22
CA VAL A 511 -27.75 3.01 10.98
C VAL A 511 -28.79 3.38 12.02
N ALA A 512 -28.57 4.44 12.81
CA ALA A 512 -29.52 4.92 13.80
C ALA A 512 -30.86 5.32 13.16
N TYR A 513 -30.81 6.03 12.02
CA TYR A 513 -32.04 6.42 11.29
C TYR A 513 -32.89 5.21 10.89
N ARG A 514 -32.29 4.16 10.34
CA ARG A 514 -33.05 2.96 9.94
C ARG A 514 -33.55 2.14 11.13
N GLU A 515 -32.86 2.18 12.27
CA GLU A 515 -33.34 1.53 13.51
C GLU A 515 -34.56 2.26 14.09
N GLU A 516 -34.57 3.58 14.02
CA GLU A 516 -35.65 4.41 14.53
C GLU A 516 -36.85 4.51 13.59
N ASN A 517 -36.63 4.59 12.27
CA ASN A 517 -37.65 4.89 11.28
C ASN A 517 -38.03 3.68 10.37
N GLY A 518 -37.36 2.54 10.59
CA GLY A 518 -37.52 1.36 9.73
C GLY A 518 -36.65 1.42 8.47
N LYS A 519 -36.86 0.47 7.57
CA LYS A 519 -36.09 0.35 6.34
C LYS A 519 -36.23 1.59 5.46
N PHE A 520 -35.11 1.97 4.80
CA PHE A 520 -35.16 2.92 3.70
C PHE A 520 -35.96 2.34 2.54
N THR A 521 -36.90 3.12 1.99
CA THR A 521 -37.68 2.79 0.79
C THR A 521 -37.27 3.64 -0.40
N SER A 522 -36.56 4.75 -0.17
CA SER A 522 -36.07 5.66 -1.19
C SER A 522 -34.69 6.24 -0.82
N ARG A 523 -33.83 6.42 -1.80
CA ARG A 523 -32.55 7.13 -1.64
C ARG A 523 -32.73 8.56 -1.12
N ARG A 524 -33.83 9.24 -1.46
CA ARG A 524 -34.13 10.59 -0.95
C ARG A 524 -34.25 10.68 0.56
N GLN A 525 -34.58 9.59 1.24
CA GLN A 525 -34.65 9.56 2.71
C GLN A 525 -33.27 9.77 3.34
N LEU A 526 -32.14 9.54 2.61
CA LEU A 526 -30.79 9.88 3.07
C LEU A 526 -30.66 11.35 3.46
N LEU A 527 -31.37 12.26 2.78
CA LEU A 527 -31.38 13.68 3.12
C LEU A 527 -32.00 14.01 4.49
N LYS A 528 -32.71 13.06 5.09
CA LYS A 528 -33.27 13.17 6.45
C LYS A 528 -32.28 12.69 7.52
N VAL A 529 -31.18 12.05 7.14
CA VAL A 529 -30.16 11.55 8.05
C VAL A 529 -29.34 12.73 8.60
N ALA A 530 -29.14 12.76 9.90
CA ALA A 530 -28.36 13.83 10.54
C ALA A 530 -26.93 13.94 9.97
N LYS A 531 -26.50 15.17 9.68
CA LYS A 531 -25.21 15.55 9.09
C LYS A 531 -24.99 15.11 7.62
N LEU A 532 -25.97 14.46 6.99
CA LEU A 532 -25.91 14.10 5.57
C LEU A 532 -26.56 15.22 4.74
N GLY A 533 -25.74 16.16 4.27
CA GLY A 533 -26.19 17.27 3.45
C GLY A 533 -26.25 16.95 1.95
N PRO A 534 -26.68 17.93 1.10
CA PRO A 534 -26.83 17.71 -0.34
C PRO A 534 -25.53 17.25 -1.04
N LYS A 535 -24.37 17.77 -0.64
CA LYS A 535 -23.09 17.37 -1.24
C LYS A 535 -22.75 15.90 -0.90
N ALA A 536 -22.93 15.49 0.35
CA ALA A 536 -22.73 14.09 0.75
C ALA A 536 -23.72 13.16 0.03
N TYR A 537 -24.97 13.58 -0.12
CA TYR A 537 -25.98 12.84 -0.89
C TYR A 537 -25.55 12.65 -2.36
N GLU A 538 -25.12 13.73 -3.03
CA GLU A 538 -24.58 13.63 -4.40
C GLU A 538 -23.45 12.60 -4.49
N GLN A 539 -22.51 12.61 -3.54
CA GLN A 539 -21.37 11.71 -3.57
C GLN A 539 -21.72 10.25 -3.28
N CYS A 540 -22.68 9.99 -2.41
CA CYS A 540 -22.95 8.62 -1.91
C CYS A 540 -24.11 7.90 -2.60
N ALA A 541 -25.12 8.62 -3.10
CA ALA A 541 -26.41 8.03 -3.47
C ALA A 541 -26.31 6.89 -4.48
N GLY A 542 -25.46 7.02 -5.50
CA GLY A 542 -25.30 5.99 -6.53
C GLY A 542 -24.64 4.70 -6.04
N PHE A 543 -23.91 4.75 -4.94
CA PHE A 543 -23.23 3.60 -4.34
C PHE A 543 -24.06 2.86 -3.29
N MET A 544 -25.20 3.42 -2.89
CA MET A 544 -26.11 2.84 -1.92
C MET A 544 -27.40 2.36 -2.59
N ARG A 545 -27.69 1.07 -2.48
CA ARG A 545 -28.81 0.42 -3.16
C ARG A 545 -29.93 0.10 -2.18
N ILE A 546 -31.16 0.12 -2.68
CA ILE A 546 -32.36 -0.27 -1.94
C ILE A 546 -33.12 -1.29 -2.80
N GLN A 547 -33.12 -2.54 -2.35
CA GLN A 547 -33.88 -3.60 -3.00
C GLN A 547 -35.39 -3.51 -2.61
N GLY A 548 -36.28 -3.58 -3.61
CA GLY A 548 -37.69 -3.53 -3.38
C GLY A 548 -38.17 -2.21 -2.78
N GLY A 549 -37.53 -1.08 -3.08
CA GLY A 549 -37.93 0.25 -2.67
C GLY A 549 -39.06 0.84 -3.56
N ASP A 550 -39.41 2.10 -3.29
CA ASP A 550 -40.49 2.82 -4.00
C ASP A 550 -40.12 3.07 -5.48
N ASN A 551 -38.85 3.24 -5.81
CA ASN A 551 -38.36 3.40 -7.16
C ASN A 551 -37.35 2.25 -7.49
N PRO A 552 -37.63 1.41 -8.50
CA PRO A 552 -36.73 0.33 -8.91
C PRO A 552 -35.30 0.79 -9.27
N LEU A 553 -35.14 2.04 -9.73
CA LEU A 553 -33.80 2.63 -9.99
C LEU A 553 -32.95 2.76 -8.73
N ASP A 554 -33.55 2.85 -7.55
CA ASP A 554 -32.82 2.87 -6.28
C ASP A 554 -32.12 1.53 -5.97
N GLY A 555 -32.53 0.44 -6.62
CA GLY A 555 -31.88 -0.87 -6.57
C GLY A 555 -30.67 -1.00 -7.53
N THR A 556 -30.41 0.02 -8.35
CA THR A 556 -29.34 0.04 -9.36
C THR A 556 -28.18 0.93 -8.95
N SER A 557 -27.08 0.90 -9.70
CA SER A 557 -25.96 1.86 -9.57
C SER A 557 -26.19 3.16 -10.37
N VAL A 558 -27.35 3.35 -10.98
CA VAL A 558 -27.68 4.59 -11.68
C VAL A 558 -27.77 5.73 -10.66
N HIS A 559 -27.05 6.82 -10.93
CA HIS A 559 -27.08 7.98 -10.04
C HIS A 559 -28.43 8.70 -10.14
N PRO A 560 -29.00 9.23 -9.04
CA PRO A 560 -30.29 9.95 -9.08
C PRO A 560 -30.34 11.11 -10.08
N GLU A 561 -29.23 11.78 -10.37
CA GLU A 561 -29.15 12.83 -11.39
C GLU A 561 -29.50 12.35 -12.81
N SER A 562 -29.36 11.05 -13.06
CA SER A 562 -29.63 10.41 -14.36
C SER A 562 -30.98 9.68 -14.41
N TYR A 563 -31.81 9.75 -13.38
CA TYR A 563 -33.09 9.03 -13.34
C TYR A 563 -34.04 9.44 -14.46
N GLU A 564 -34.15 10.71 -14.73
CA GLU A 564 -35.00 11.23 -15.82
C GLU A 564 -34.57 10.64 -17.17
N ALA A 565 -33.26 10.64 -17.46
CA ALA A 565 -32.73 10.06 -18.67
C ALA A 565 -32.97 8.54 -18.76
N ALA A 566 -32.79 7.82 -17.65
CA ALA A 566 -33.07 6.38 -17.59
C ALA A 566 -34.54 6.05 -17.81
N GLU A 567 -35.45 6.82 -17.22
CA GLU A 567 -36.91 6.64 -17.40
C GLU A 567 -37.36 6.96 -18.84
N ARG A 568 -36.80 8.02 -19.44
CA ARG A 568 -37.03 8.36 -20.85
C ARG A 568 -36.52 7.26 -21.78
N LEU A 569 -35.34 6.68 -21.47
CA LEU A 569 -34.79 5.54 -22.20
C LEU A 569 -35.75 4.33 -22.15
N LEU A 570 -36.17 3.94 -20.96
CA LEU A 570 -37.08 2.81 -20.75
C LEU A 570 -38.36 3.00 -21.53
N LYS A 571 -38.99 4.16 -21.40
CA LYS A 571 -40.24 4.49 -22.10
C LYS A 571 -40.06 4.39 -23.64
N LYS A 572 -38.93 4.89 -24.17
CA LYS A 572 -38.65 4.84 -25.60
C LYS A 572 -38.47 3.43 -26.12
N GLN A 573 -37.88 2.56 -25.30
CA GLN A 573 -37.68 1.14 -25.62
C GLN A 573 -38.90 0.25 -25.30
N GLY A 574 -40.00 0.85 -24.82
CA GLY A 574 -41.24 0.13 -24.52
C GLY A 574 -41.26 -0.58 -23.17
N TYR A 575 -40.35 -0.21 -22.26
CA TYR A 575 -40.28 -0.77 -20.91
C TYR A 575 -40.79 0.21 -19.84
N LYS A 576 -41.09 -0.34 -18.66
CA LYS A 576 -41.46 0.40 -17.45
C LYS A 576 -40.36 0.25 -16.39
N PRO A 577 -40.26 1.18 -15.41
CA PRO A 577 -39.32 1.04 -14.30
C PRO A 577 -39.43 -0.29 -13.55
N GLU A 578 -40.63 -0.84 -13.39
CA GLU A 578 -40.89 -2.11 -12.69
C GLU A 578 -40.27 -3.33 -13.44
N ASP A 579 -39.97 -3.20 -14.73
CA ASP A 579 -39.33 -4.26 -15.51
C ASP A 579 -37.87 -4.46 -15.15
N ILE A 580 -37.22 -3.52 -14.42
CA ILE A 580 -35.84 -3.60 -13.92
C ILE A 580 -35.70 -4.79 -12.98
N ASP A 581 -36.59 -4.90 -12.00
CA ASP A 581 -36.58 -5.96 -10.97
C ASP A 581 -36.91 -7.36 -11.54
N GLY A 582 -37.59 -7.41 -12.67
CA GLY A 582 -38.00 -8.66 -13.31
C GLY A 582 -36.98 -9.30 -14.25
N GLY A 583 -35.79 -8.72 -14.43
CA GLY A 583 -34.77 -9.22 -15.37
C GLY A 583 -35.19 -9.15 -16.85
N LYS A 584 -36.25 -8.39 -17.17
CA LYS A 584 -36.81 -8.27 -18.53
C LYS A 584 -36.00 -7.40 -19.47
N LEU A 585 -34.99 -6.70 -18.94
CA LEU A 585 -34.16 -5.78 -19.68
C LEU A 585 -32.90 -6.44 -20.26
N THR A 586 -32.75 -7.74 -20.11
CA THR A 586 -31.64 -8.49 -20.71
C THR A 586 -31.63 -8.31 -22.24
N GLY A 587 -30.53 -7.82 -22.79
CA GLY A 587 -30.39 -7.53 -24.22
C GLY A 587 -30.86 -6.12 -24.62
N LEU A 588 -31.15 -5.22 -23.68
CA LEU A 588 -31.48 -3.82 -23.95
C LEU A 588 -30.43 -3.15 -24.85
N SER A 589 -29.14 -3.42 -24.64
CA SER A 589 -28.04 -2.92 -25.44
C SER A 589 -28.16 -3.28 -26.93
N LEU A 590 -28.74 -4.43 -27.25
CA LEU A 590 -28.93 -4.89 -28.64
C LEU A 590 -30.02 -4.12 -29.38
N THR A 591 -30.91 -3.45 -28.63
CA THR A 591 -32.01 -2.66 -29.22
C THR A 591 -31.55 -1.25 -29.63
N ILE A 592 -30.39 -0.80 -29.13
CA ILE A 592 -29.87 0.53 -29.37
C ILE A 592 -28.90 0.51 -30.55
N LYS A 593 -29.33 1.06 -31.69
CA LYS A 593 -28.53 1.09 -32.91
C LYS A 593 -27.46 2.20 -32.95
N ASN A 594 -27.73 3.34 -32.29
CA ASN A 594 -26.86 4.50 -32.30
C ASN A 594 -26.89 5.18 -30.92
N TYR A 595 -25.87 4.88 -30.11
CA TYR A 595 -25.71 5.43 -28.77
C TYR A 595 -25.54 6.96 -28.77
N LYS A 596 -24.77 7.49 -29.72
CA LYS A 596 -24.49 8.93 -29.79
C LYS A 596 -25.77 9.74 -30.02
N SER A 597 -26.57 9.37 -31.00
CA SER A 597 -27.82 10.05 -31.30
C SER A 597 -28.84 9.93 -30.16
N LEU A 598 -28.88 8.76 -29.49
CA LEU A 598 -29.78 8.56 -28.36
C LEU A 598 -29.31 9.34 -27.13
N ALA A 599 -28.02 9.45 -26.89
CA ALA A 599 -27.45 10.25 -25.81
C ALA A 599 -27.75 11.73 -25.98
N GLU A 600 -27.60 12.27 -27.20
CA GLU A 600 -27.98 13.66 -27.54
C GLU A 600 -29.48 13.93 -27.28
N GLU A 601 -30.35 12.99 -27.65
CA GLU A 601 -31.81 13.09 -27.42
C GLU A 601 -32.16 13.05 -25.91
N LEU A 602 -31.42 12.25 -25.13
CA LEU A 602 -31.61 12.11 -23.69
C LEU A 602 -30.87 13.21 -22.90
N GLU A 603 -30.14 14.09 -23.56
CA GLU A 603 -29.36 15.19 -22.95
C GLU A 603 -28.31 14.71 -21.95
N ILE A 604 -27.69 13.56 -22.23
CA ILE A 604 -26.60 12.97 -21.45
C ILE A 604 -25.41 12.59 -22.33
N GLY A 605 -24.26 12.30 -21.70
CA GLY A 605 -23.10 11.81 -22.44
C GLY A 605 -23.26 10.38 -22.94
N GLU A 606 -22.58 10.04 -24.02
CA GLU A 606 -22.62 8.70 -24.63
C GLU A 606 -22.11 7.62 -23.65
N ILE A 607 -21.02 7.91 -22.91
CA ILE A 607 -20.44 6.99 -21.93
C ILE A 607 -21.43 6.78 -20.77
N THR A 608 -22.08 7.84 -20.31
CA THR A 608 -23.11 7.78 -19.26
C THR A 608 -24.29 6.93 -19.71
N LEU A 609 -24.74 7.07 -20.96
CA LEU A 609 -25.80 6.24 -21.52
C LEU A 609 -25.37 4.76 -21.57
N MET A 610 -24.16 4.47 -22.00
CA MET A 610 -23.66 3.08 -22.03
C MET A 610 -23.61 2.46 -20.63
N ASP A 611 -23.18 3.21 -19.62
CA ASP A 611 -23.19 2.75 -18.23
C ASP A 611 -24.60 2.51 -17.70
N ILE A 612 -25.56 3.39 -18.01
CA ILE A 612 -26.98 3.22 -17.62
C ILE A 612 -27.55 1.94 -18.26
N VAL A 613 -27.36 1.74 -19.58
CA VAL A 613 -27.85 0.56 -20.27
C VAL A 613 -27.29 -0.71 -19.67
N LYS A 614 -25.99 -0.75 -19.45
CA LYS A 614 -25.30 -1.91 -18.85
C LYS A 614 -25.83 -2.23 -17.45
N GLU A 615 -26.11 -1.20 -16.65
CA GLU A 615 -26.66 -1.37 -15.31
C GLU A 615 -28.11 -1.84 -15.34
N LEU A 616 -28.92 -1.34 -16.25
CA LEU A 616 -30.32 -1.76 -16.41
C LEU A 616 -30.46 -3.21 -16.92
N GLU A 617 -29.53 -3.67 -17.76
CA GLU A 617 -29.51 -5.08 -18.22
C GLU A 617 -29.22 -6.08 -17.09
N LYS A 618 -28.37 -5.69 -16.15
CA LYS A 618 -27.96 -6.52 -15.01
C LYS A 618 -27.88 -5.63 -13.75
N PRO A 619 -29.04 -5.27 -13.18
CA PRO A 619 -29.09 -4.39 -12.03
C PRO A 619 -28.38 -5.02 -10.83
N ALA A 620 -27.65 -4.20 -10.10
CA ALA A 620 -26.93 -4.58 -8.88
C ALA A 620 -25.94 -5.76 -9.06
N ARG A 621 -25.35 -5.91 -10.26
CA ARG A 621 -24.31 -6.92 -10.50
C ARG A 621 -23.17 -6.75 -9.51
N ASP A 622 -22.83 -7.83 -8.82
CA ASP A 622 -21.65 -7.88 -7.97
C ASP A 622 -20.40 -8.20 -8.85
N PRO A 623 -19.43 -7.30 -8.94
CA PRO A 623 -18.22 -7.55 -9.73
C PRO A 623 -17.40 -8.74 -9.22
N ARG A 624 -17.62 -9.17 -7.97
CA ARG A 624 -16.94 -10.31 -7.36
C ARG A 624 -17.41 -11.67 -7.90
N ASP A 625 -18.57 -11.74 -8.54
CA ASP A 625 -19.12 -13.00 -9.06
C ASP A 625 -18.25 -13.61 -10.18
N GLU A 626 -17.40 -12.80 -10.83
CA GLU A 626 -16.49 -13.23 -11.88
C GLU A 626 -15.12 -13.67 -11.34
N MET A 627 -14.86 -13.50 -10.05
CA MET A 627 -13.60 -13.86 -9.42
C MET A 627 -13.57 -15.36 -9.04
N PRO A 628 -12.37 -15.97 -8.95
CA PRO A 628 -12.23 -17.37 -8.54
C PRO A 628 -12.83 -17.62 -7.15
N LYS A 629 -13.67 -18.65 -7.04
CA LYS A 629 -14.24 -19.05 -5.74
C LYS A 629 -13.23 -19.88 -4.92
N PRO A 630 -13.24 -19.79 -3.56
CA PRO A 630 -12.40 -20.62 -2.72
C PRO A 630 -12.57 -22.11 -2.98
N ILE A 631 -11.47 -22.88 -2.88
CA ILE A 631 -11.50 -24.35 -2.99
C ILE A 631 -12.05 -24.90 -1.67
N LEU A 632 -13.19 -25.59 -1.75
CA LEU A 632 -13.78 -26.28 -0.61
C LEU A 632 -13.28 -27.72 -0.56
N ARG A 633 -12.91 -28.22 0.61
CA ARG A 633 -12.21 -29.50 0.83
C ARG A 633 -13.01 -30.46 1.69
N THR A 634 -12.68 -31.74 1.55
CA THR A 634 -13.19 -32.85 2.38
C THR A 634 -12.08 -33.70 2.96
N ASP A 635 -10.85 -33.53 2.51
CA ASP A 635 -9.67 -34.33 2.85
C ASP A 635 -8.42 -33.46 3.04
N VAL A 636 -7.36 -34.03 3.60
CA VAL A 636 -6.06 -33.40 3.86
C VAL A 636 -4.96 -34.10 3.07
N LEU A 637 -4.07 -33.31 2.47
CA LEU A 637 -2.76 -33.74 2.00
C LEU A 637 -1.68 -33.34 3.02
N GLU A 638 -0.75 -34.27 3.31
CA GLU A 638 0.44 -33.96 4.11
C GLU A 638 1.66 -33.77 3.20
N MET A 639 2.66 -32.99 3.67
CA MET A 639 3.91 -32.83 2.90
C MET A 639 4.60 -34.13 2.51
N LYS A 640 4.49 -35.18 3.36
CA LYS A 640 5.06 -36.50 3.07
C LYS A 640 4.37 -37.23 1.92
N ASP A 641 3.12 -36.82 1.60
CA ASP A 641 2.32 -37.45 0.54
C ASP A 641 2.64 -36.81 -0.82
N LEU A 642 3.37 -35.68 -0.83
CA LEU A 642 3.78 -34.99 -2.05
C LEU A 642 4.96 -35.71 -2.70
N THR A 643 4.82 -36.01 -3.99
CA THR A 643 5.87 -36.57 -4.83
C THR A 643 6.25 -35.59 -5.95
N GLU A 644 7.51 -35.64 -6.35
CA GLU A 644 7.97 -34.84 -7.51
C GLU A 644 7.15 -35.20 -8.75
N GLY A 645 6.75 -34.18 -9.51
CA GLY A 645 5.92 -34.34 -10.70
C GLY A 645 4.41 -34.37 -10.41
N MET A 646 3.97 -34.41 -9.14
CA MET A 646 2.56 -34.39 -8.78
C MET A 646 1.92 -33.06 -9.18
N ILE A 647 0.78 -33.11 -9.90
CA ILE A 647 0.03 -31.93 -10.31
C ILE A 647 -1.14 -31.74 -9.35
N LEU A 648 -1.27 -30.53 -8.83
CA LEU A 648 -2.26 -30.14 -7.83
C LEU A 648 -2.91 -28.80 -8.20
N LYS A 649 -4.16 -28.61 -7.79
CA LYS A 649 -4.78 -27.30 -7.77
C LYS A 649 -4.43 -26.59 -6.47
N GLY A 650 -4.00 -25.34 -6.58
CA GLY A 650 -3.71 -24.52 -5.42
C GLY A 650 -4.33 -23.13 -5.53
N THR A 651 -4.43 -22.46 -4.38
CA THR A 651 -4.87 -21.07 -4.30
C THR A 651 -3.67 -20.17 -4.04
N VAL A 652 -3.50 -19.13 -4.83
CA VAL A 652 -2.47 -18.12 -4.62
C VAL A 652 -2.74 -17.38 -3.32
N ARG A 653 -1.83 -17.50 -2.34
CA ARG A 653 -1.94 -16.87 -1.01
C ARG A 653 -1.24 -15.53 -0.94
N ASN A 654 -0.09 -15.42 -1.58
CA ASN A 654 0.70 -14.21 -1.57
C ASN A 654 1.54 -14.10 -2.85
N VAL A 655 1.72 -12.88 -3.33
CA VAL A 655 2.54 -12.55 -4.49
C VAL A 655 3.64 -11.58 -4.05
N ILE A 656 4.88 -11.94 -4.33
CA ILE A 656 6.07 -11.16 -3.97
C ILE A 656 6.99 -11.03 -5.18
N ASP A 657 7.96 -10.12 -5.13
CA ASP A 657 8.83 -9.78 -6.27
C ASP A 657 9.52 -10.99 -6.92
N PHE A 658 9.90 -11.99 -6.13
CA PHE A 658 10.65 -13.16 -6.62
C PHE A 658 9.79 -14.41 -6.81
N GLY A 659 8.48 -14.37 -6.56
CA GLY A 659 7.63 -15.53 -6.76
C GLY A 659 6.26 -15.44 -6.14
N VAL A 660 5.61 -16.59 -6.08
CA VAL A 660 4.22 -16.74 -5.64
C VAL A 660 4.13 -17.86 -4.60
N PHE A 661 3.46 -17.58 -3.50
CA PHE A 661 3.12 -18.60 -2.51
C PHE A 661 1.74 -19.17 -2.81
N VAL A 662 1.67 -20.50 -2.94
CA VAL A 662 0.47 -21.22 -3.33
C VAL A 662 0.10 -22.25 -2.27
N ASP A 663 -1.11 -22.15 -1.75
CA ASP A 663 -1.71 -23.17 -0.88
C ASP A 663 -2.22 -24.34 -1.74
N ILE A 664 -1.52 -25.48 -1.65
CA ILE A 664 -1.86 -26.71 -2.36
C ILE A 664 -2.59 -27.73 -1.49
N GLY A 665 -3.03 -27.32 -0.29
CA GLY A 665 -3.74 -28.20 0.63
C GLY A 665 -2.88 -28.90 1.65
N VAL A 666 -1.61 -28.56 1.73
CA VAL A 666 -0.70 -28.93 2.83
C VAL A 666 -0.46 -27.72 3.72
N HIS A 667 0.02 -27.95 4.96
CA HIS A 667 0.21 -26.86 5.94
C HIS A 667 1.34 -25.89 5.65
N GLN A 668 2.04 -26.08 4.56
CA GLN A 668 3.12 -25.24 4.10
C GLN A 668 2.81 -24.78 2.69
N ASP A 669 2.74 -23.47 2.49
CA ASP A 669 2.60 -22.92 1.14
C ASP A 669 3.80 -23.32 0.28
N GLY A 670 3.55 -23.74 -0.93
CA GLY A 670 4.58 -23.99 -1.92
C GLY A 670 5.00 -22.69 -2.61
N LEU A 671 6.28 -22.56 -2.90
CA LEU A 671 6.82 -21.42 -3.63
C LEU A 671 6.94 -21.76 -5.12
N VAL A 672 6.29 -20.98 -5.96
CA VAL A 672 6.57 -20.88 -7.40
C VAL A 672 7.50 -19.71 -7.61
N HIS A 673 8.78 -19.95 -7.89
CA HIS A 673 9.72 -18.90 -8.18
C HIS A 673 9.32 -18.15 -9.46
N ILE A 674 9.67 -16.88 -9.61
CA ILE A 674 9.30 -16.06 -10.79
C ILE A 674 9.70 -16.72 -12.11
N SER A 675 10.83 -17.41 -12.14
CA SER A 675 11.28 -18.17 -13.32
C SER A 675 10.40 -19.39 -13.63
N GLU A 676 9.57 -19.84 -12.71
CA GLU A 676 8.73 -21.05 -12.83
C GLU A 676 7.24 -20.75 -13.08
N ILE A 677 6.87 -19.47 -13.21
CA ILE A 677 5.47 -19.05 -13.40
C ILE A 677 5.01 -19.30 -14.84
N THR A 678 5.81 -18.91 -15.82
CA THR A 678 5.47 -19.06 -17.25
C THR A 678 6.71 -19.22 -18.12
N ASP A 679 6.57 -19.98 -19.20
CA ASP A 679 7.55 -20.12 -20.27
C ASP A 679 7.20 -19.34 -21.56
N LYS A 680 6.00 -18.72 -21.56
CA LYS A 680 5.48 -18.02 -22.74
C LYS A 680 6.06 -16.63 -22.96
N LYS A 681 6.50 -15.95 -21.88
CA LYS A 681 7.08 -14.59 -21.94
C LYS A 681 8.00 -14.35 -20.73
N PHE A 682 8.95 -13.44 -20.91
CA PHE A 682 9.70 -12.89 -19.77
C PHE A 682 8.78 -11.97 -18.97
N ILE A 683 8.72 -12.17 -17.65
CA ILE A 683 7.95 -11.33 -16.73
C ILE A 683 8.90 -10.61 -15.77
N LYS A 684 8.57 -9.37 -15.47
CA LYS A 684 9.33 -8.56 -14.50
C LYS A 684 8.80 -8.75 -13.09
N HIS A 685 7.51 -9.01 -12.97
CA HIS A 685 6.84 -9.22 -11.69
C HIS A 685 5.76 -10.31 -11.82
N PRO A 686 5.59 -11.18 -10.81
CA PRO A 686 4.60 -12.25 -10.84
C PRO A 686 3.14 -11.80 -11.05
N LEU A 687 2.78 -10.59 -10.59
CA LEU A 687 1.44 -9.99 -10.79
C LEU A 687 1.07 -9.75 -12.27
N GLU A 688 2.02 -9.86 -13.19
CA GLU A 688 1.71 -9.85 -14.64
C GLU A 688 0.99 -11.12 -15.12
N VAL A 689 0.98 -12.17 -14.30
CA VAL A 689 0.44 -13.48 -14.65
C VAL A 689 -0.58 -13.99 -13.64
N VAL A 690 -0.37 -13.77 -12.35
CA VAL A 690 -1.21 -14.29 -11.27
C VAL A 690 -1.50 -13.24 -10.22
N SER A 691 -2.63 -13.40 -9.53
CA SER A 691 -3.10 -12.54 -8.45
C SER A 691 -3.44 -13.36 -7.21
N VAL A 692 -3.45 -12.73 -6.03
CA VAL A 692 -3.89 -13.38 -4.79
C VAL A 692 -5.34 -13.85 -4.93
N GLY A 693 -5.60 -15.09 -4.52
CA GLY A 693 -6.92 -15.72 -4.66
C GLY A 693 -7.10 -16.52 -5.96
N ASP A 694 -6.21 -16.38 -6.95
CA ASP A 694 -6.27 -17.19 -8.16
C ASP A 694 -6.13 -18.68 -7.86
N ILE A 695 -6.88 -19.49 -8.58
CA ILE A 695 -6.73 -20.94 -8.57
C ILE A 695 -5.84 -21.32 -9.74
N VAL A 696 -4.71 -21.94 -9.40
CA VAL A 696 -3.67 -22.31 -10.39
C VAL A 696 -3.38 -23.79 -10.32
N ASP A 697 -3.09 -24.38 -11.47
CA ASP A 697 -2.50 -25.72 -11.53
C ASP A 697 -0.99 -25.59 -11.31
N VAL A 698 -0.45 -26.40 -10.42
CA VAL A 698 0.97 -26.41 -10.08
C VAL A 698 1.49 -27.84 -10.03
N LYS A 699 2.76 -27.99 -10.40
CA LYS A 699 3.47 -29.26 -10.34
C LYS A 699 4.58 -29.18 -9.30
N VAL A 700 4.68 -30.19 -8.45
CA VAL A 700 5.70 -30.30 -7.41
C VAL A 700 7.07 -30.53 -8.07
N LEU A 701 8.03 -29.63 -7.83
CA LEU A 701 9.43 -29.76 -8.26
C LEU A 701 10.27 -30.48 -7.20
N SER A 702 10.13 -30.08 -5.95
CA SER A 702 10.87 -30.69 -4.84
C SER A 702 10.18 -30.45 -3.50
N VAL A 703 10.39 -31.34 -2.55
CA VAL A 703 9.88 -31.27 -1.18
C VAL A 703 11.03 -31.50 -0.20
N ASP A 704 11.35 -30.51 0.61
CA ASP A 704 12.31 -30.61 1.71
C ASP A 704 11.56 -30.68 3.04
N LEU A 705 11.39 -31.91 3.55
CA LEU A 705 10.68 -32.15 4.80
C LEU A 705 11.40 -31.56 6.03
N LYS A 706 12.74 -31.45 5.99
CA LYS A 706 13.53 -30.93 7.12
C LYS A 706 13.41 -29.40 7.21
N LYS A 707 13.50 -28.72 6.09
CA LYS A 707 13.39 -27.26 6.00
C LYS A 707 11.95 -26.79 5.83
N LYS A 708 10.99 -27.71 5.72
CA LYS A 708 9.57 -27.43 5.43
C LYS A 708 9.40 -26.52 4.20
N ARG A 709 10.06 -26.86 3.10
CA ARG A 709 9.99 -26.10 1.85
C ARG A 709 9.44 -26.96 0.73
N ILE A 710 8.54 -26.39 -0.05
CA ILE A 710 7.95 -26.99 -1.24
C ILE A 710 8.23 -26.06 -2.41
N GLN A 711 8.88 -26.59 -3.44
CA GLN A 711 9.09 -25.86 -4.69
C GLN A 711 8.10 -26.35 -5.74
N LEU A 712 7.47 -25.40 -6.39
CA LEU A 712 6.43 -25.64 -7.38
C LEU A 712 6.77 -24.97 -8.71
N THR A 713 6.18 -25.47 -9.78
CA THR A 713 6.20 -24.82 -11.11
C THR A 713 4.80 -24.78 -11.69
N MET A 714 4.54 -23.75 -12.48
CA MET A 714 3.34 -23.63 -13.32
C MET A 714 3.66 -23.91 -14.80
N LYS A 715 4.90 -24.31 -15.11
CA LYS A 715 5.36 -24.64 -16.46
C LYS A 715 5.09 -26.08 -16.83
N GLY A 716 4.70 -26.29 -18.08
CA GLY A 716 4.56 -27.63 -18.63
C GLY A 716 3.43 -28.47 -18.01
N ILE A 717 2.34 -27.77 -17.63
CA ILE A 717 1.12 -28.39 -17.08
C ILE A 717 0.02 -28.28 -18.14
#